data_4e9dd78ebc4c6f3c187c8f478dd78da3
#
_entry.id   4e9dd78ebc4c6f3c187c8f478dd78da3
#
_cell.length_a   1.000
_cell.length_b   1.000
_cell.length_c   1.000
_cell.angle_alpha   90.00
_cell.angle_beta   90.00
_cell.angle_gamma   90.00
#
_symmetry.space_group_name_H-M   'P 1'
#
loop_
_entity.id
_entity.type
_entity.pdbx_description
1 polymer ?
#
loop_
_entity_poly.entity_id
_entity_poly.type
_entity_poly.pdbx_seq_one_letter_code
_entity_poly.pdbx_strand_id
1 'polypeptide(L)'
;WSWSRGLGDVYKRQESGRIIRHDTYEHNYPHCWRTDTPIIYRAVPSWYVKVTEIKDRLVEINQEINWIPENVREGRFGKWLEGARDWSISRNRFWGSPIPVWKSDNPEFPRIDVYGSLEELERDFGVRPTNLHRPFIDELTRPNPDDPSGKSIMRRVPEVLDCWFESGSMPFAQVHYPFENKKWFEEHFPADFIVEYINQTRGWFYTLHVLAGALFDKPAFKNVICHGILLAEDGTKLSKKLRNYTEPTEIFEQQGSDALRWYFMSSSIVRGGDSRISDQSIDDVVRQVINPIWSAYSFFTLYANIDDYQATLINQPANTLDKYILAKTHQLVTNVTEHMDKYDLPGATNEIRGFIDALNNWYIRRSRDRFWSPAKPVHDSDKQDAYDTLFTVLHTLCKLIAPFLPMVSEEIFKGLTRELSVHEAEWPLPQEFLSDSDLVETMDLVRDVVSAALRLREDAGLRVRLPLQSITIAGLDIGNITDFELLIQDEVNVKTVIYSDDLATYGNFALKPNGKVLGPRLGSDVQNVFRSAKSGDWERLSDGRVKTDEYVLELDEFELNLVANEGTTATSLPGDKAVVVLDIELSDSLLMEGKARDAVRAIQEARKGMNLILTDRIHLNIIATDETTEAIKSYSNYICEQVLGKSLTFNEADEDLETFTGSIDGEEIGIQIRIS
;
A
#
# COMPACT_ATOMS: atom_id res chain seq x y z
N TRP A 1 13.85 -52.56 -8.08
CA TRP A 1 12.94 -53.60 -8.61
C TRP A 1 12.03 -53.09 -9.74
N SER A 2 11.53 -51.89 -9.70
CA SER A 2 10.77 -51.29 -10.84
C SER A 2 11.65 -50.99 -12.08
N TRP A 3 12.90 -50.64 -11.86
CA TRP A 3 13.89 -50.36 -12.90
C TRP A 3 14.20 -51.64 -13.73
N SER A 4 14.33 -52.79 -13.08
CA SER A 4 14.63 -54.03 -13.78
C SER A 4 13.47 -54.52 -14.66
N ARG A 5 12.20 -54.25 -14.29
CA ARG A 5 11.03 -54.59 -15.15
C ARG A 5 10.91 -53.67 -16.37
N GLY A 6 11.16 -52.36 -16.22
CA GLY A 6 11.15 -51.42 -17.31
C GLY A 6 12.22 -51.71 -18.38
N LEU A 7 13.43 -52.02 -17.92
CA LEU A 7 14.52 -52.43 -18.82
C LEU A 7 14.20 -53.73 -19.54
N GLY A 8 13.62 -54.74 -18.83
CA GLY A 8 13.21 -55.99 -19.44
C GLY A 8 12.15 -55.83 -20.53
N ASP A 9 11.23 -54.89 -20.39
CA ASP A 9 10.23 -54.54 -21.41
C ASP A 9 10.86 -53.82 -22.61
N VAL A 10 11.82 -52.96 -22.38
CA VAL A 10 12.58 -52.26 -23.43
C VAL A 10 13.37 -53.27 -24.25
N TYR A 11 14.09 -54.19 -23.64
CA TYR A 11 14.84 -55.22 -24.35
C TYR A 11 13.94 -56.15 -25.19
N LYS A 12 12.80 -56.58 -24.62
CA LYS A 12 11.82 -57.40 -25.38
C LYS A 12 11.25 -56.68 -26.59
N ARG A 13 10.98 -55.39 -26.49
CA ARG A 13 10.51 -54.57 -27.61
C ARG A 13 11.61 -54.35 -28.64
N GLN A 14 12.84 -54.18 -28.18
CA GLN A 14 14.01 -54.05 -29.04
C GLN A 14 14.26 -55.36 -29.85
N GLU A 15 14.24 -56.50 -29.17
CA GLU A 15 14.35 -57.81 -29.80
C GLU A 15 13.22 -58.07 -30.81
N SER A 16 12.02 -57.57 -30.55
CA SER A 16 10.88 -57.70 -31.49
C SER A 16 10.85 -56.65 -32.60
N GLY A 17 11.88 -55.77 -32.69
CA GLY A 17 11.95 -54.72 -33.70
C GLY A 17 10.89 -53.63 -33.62
N ARG A 18 10.26 -53.44 -32.44
CA ARG A 18 9.16 -52.49 -32.22
C ARG A 18 9.59 -51.16 -31.58
N ILE A 19 10.88 -50.96 -31.36
CA ILE A 19 11.42 -49.70 -30.86
C ILE A 19 11.96 -48.89 -32.03
N ILE A 20 11.40 -47.72 -32.25
CA ILE A 20 11.85 -46.78 -33.29
C ILE A 20 13.07 -45.99 -32.81
N ARG A 21 13.07 -45.58 -31.53
CA ARG A 21 14.15 -44.81 -30.90
C ARG A 21 14.12 -45.03 -29.38
N HIS A 22 15.31 -45.12 -28.79
CA HIS A 22 15.50 -45.17 -27.35
C HIS A 22 16.63 -44.24 -26.97
N ASP A 23 16.30 -43.22 -26.17
CA ASP A 23 17.26 -42.24 -25.63
C ASP A 23 17.18 -42.21 -24.09
N THR A 24 18.29 -41.87 -23.49
CA THR A 24 18.34 -41.57 -22.05
C THR A 24 18.49 -40.08 -21.93
N TYR A 25 17.66 -39.44 -21.08
CA TYR A 25 17.78 -38.02 -20.73
C TYR A 25 17.58 -37.83 -19.24
N GLU A 26 18.22 -36.84 -18.70
CA GLU A 26 18.09 -36.47 -17.32
C GLU A 26 16.90 -35.52 -17.14
N HIS A 27 16.01 -35.81 -16.19
CA HIS A 27 14.85 -34.98 -15.88
C HIS A 27 14.45 -35.12 -14.43
N ASN A 28 13.71 -34.12 -13.92
CA ASN A 28 13.13 -34.18 -12.59
C ASN A 28 12.10 -35.31 -12.50
N TYR A 29 12.25 -36.17 -11.51
CA TYR A 29 11.32 -37.25 -11.23
C TYR A 29 10.45 -36.90 -10.02
N PRO A 30 9.12 -37.11 -10.05
CA PRO A 30 8.25 -36.80 -8.93
C PRO A 30 8.50 -37.73 -7.74
N HIS A 31 8.69 -37.13 -6.57
CA HIS A 31 8.86 -37.82 -5.30
C HIS A 31 7.74 -37.44 -4.33
N CYS A 32 7.41 -38.35 -3.40
CA CYS A 32 6.47 -38.07 -2.33
C CYS A 32 7.03 -36.97 -1.42
N TRP A 33 6.33 -35.86 -1.30
CA TRP A 33 6.77 -34.69 -0.51
C TRP A 33 6.98 -35.00 0.99
N ARG A 34 6.40 -36.12 1.48
CA ARG A 34 6.48 -36.54 2.89
C ARG A 34 7.57 -37.55 3.16
N THR A 35 7.77 -38.50 2.26
CA THR A 35 8.70 -39.65 2.44
C THR A 35 9.90 -39.58 1.50
N ASP A 36 9.94 -38.64 0.57
CA ASP A 36 10.97 -38.50 -0.46
C ASP A 36 11.18 -39.76 -1.34
N THR A 37 10.21 -40.68 -1.34
CA THR A 37 10.25 -41.87 -2.19
C THR A 37 9.76 -41.56 -3.60
N PRO A 38 10.35 -42.14 -4.64
CA PRO A 38 9.86 -42.00 -6.02
C PRO A 38 8.41 -42.50 -6.13
N ILE A 39 7.58 -41.77 -6.85
CA ILE A 39 6.18 -42.15 -7.09
C ILE A 39 5.98 -42.61 -8.54
N ILE A 40 5.00 -43.48 -8.77
CA ILE A 40 4.66 -43.99 -10.09
C ILE A 40 3.21 -43.66 -10.43
N TYR A 41 2.95 -43.53 -11.74
CA TYR A 41 1.59 -43.41 -12.25
C TYR A 41 0.92 -44.79 -12.24
N ARG A 42 -0.27 -44.89 -11.63
CA ARG A 42 -1.09 -46.10 -11.60
C ARG A 42 -2.53 -45.75 -11.92
N ALA A 43 -3.14 -46.49 -12.87
CA ALA A 43 -4.56 -46.39 -13.11
C ALA A 43 -5.34 -47.03 -11.94
N VAL A 44 -6.30 -46.26 -11.42
CA VAL A 44 -7.21 -46.70 -10.37
C VAL A 44 -8.63 -46.26 -10.72
N PRO A 45 -9.67 -47.03 -10.34
CA PRO A 45 -11.06 -46.54 -10.47
C PRO A 45 -11.24 -45.25 -9.67
N SER A 46 -11.95 -44.30 -10.21
CA SER A 46 -12.22 -43.01 -9.55
C SER A 46 -13.62 -42.51 -9.90
N TRP A 47 -14.19 -41.74 -8.98
CA TRP A 47 -15.42 -41.00 -9.19
C TRP A 47 -15.08 -39.61 -9.71
N TYR A 48 -15.84 -39.10 -10.68
CA TYR A 48 -15.58 -37.84 -11.35
C TYR A 48 -16.80 -36.94 -11.36
N VAL A 49 -16.57 -35.63 -11.18
CA VAL A 49 -17.51 -34.61 -11.63
C VAL A 49 -17.18 -34.31 -13.10
N LYS A 50 -18.20 -34.38 -13.96
CA LYS A 50 -18.02 -34.18 -15.41
C LYS A 50 -17.98 -32.69 -15.76
N VAL A 51 -16.89 -32.01 -15.33
CA VAL A 51 -16.70 -30.57 -15.50
C VAL A 51 -16.73 -30.15 -16.95
N THR A 52 -16.31 -31.03 -17.86
CA THR A 52 -16.32 -30.76 -19.29
C THR A 52 -17.70 -30.46 -19.86
N GLU A 53 -18.79 -30.89 -19.22
CA GLU A 53 -20.18 -30.60 -19.67
C GLU A 53 -20.64 -29.19 -19.25
N ILE A 54 -20.06 -28.62 -18.21
CA ILE A 54 -20.47 -27.32 -17.64
C ILE A 54 -19.41 -26.22 -17.80
N LYS A 55 -18.23 -26.52 -18.35
CA LYS A 55 -17.07 -25.62 -18.39
C LYS A 55 -17.36 -24.28 -19.09
N ASP A 56 -18.13 -24.29 -20.18
CA ASP A 56 -18.44 -23.09 -20.93
C ASP A 56 -19.29 -22.14 -20.07
N ARG A 57 -20.24 -22.70 -19.31
CA ARG A 57 -21.04 -21.94 -18.34
C ARG A 57 -20.15 -21.42 -17.19
N LEU A 58 -19.19 -22.19 -16.71
CA LEU A 58 -18.23 -21.73 -15.68
C LEU A 58 -17.39 -20.54 -16.17
N VAL A 59 -17.01 -20.52 -17.45
CA VAL A 59 -16.31 -19.38 -18.06
C VAL A 59 -17.19 -18.14 -18.09
N GLU A 60 -18.49 -18.29 -18.42
CA GLU A 60 -19.45 -17.18 -18.40
C GLU A 60 -19.65 -16.63 -16.98
N ILE A 61 -19.89 -17.50 -16.00
CA ILE A 61 -20.09 -17.13 -14.58
C ILE A 61 -18.85 -16.42 -14.01
N ASN A 62 -17.65 -16.79 -14.46
CA ASN A 62 -16.42 -16.12 -14.03
C ASN A 62 -16.37 -14.63 -14.42
N GLN A 63 -17.13 -14.19 -15.43
CA GLN A 63 -17.21 -12.78 -15.79
C GLN A 63 -17.94 -11.92 -14.75
N GLU A 64 -18.75 -12.54 -13.90
CA GLU A 64 -19.50 -11.88 -12.81
C GLU A 64 -18.61 -11.60 -11.58
N ILE A 65 -17.40 -12.17 -11.53
CA ILE A 65 -16.47 -12.05 -10.40
C ILE A 65 -15.53 -10.86 -10.59
N ASN A 66 -15.45 -10.02 -9.56
CA ASN A 66 -14.44 -8.96 -9.48
C ASN A 66 -13.10 -9.54 -8.99
N TRP A 67 -12.15 -9.70 -9.90
CA TRP A 67 -10.81 -10.21 -9.61
C TRP A 67 -9.82 -9.06 -9.35
N ILE A 68 -9.11 -9.13 -8.25
CA ILE A 68 -8.00 -8.25 -7.93
C ILE A 68 -6.70 -9.09 -7.90
N PRO A 69 -5.79 -8.94 -8.88
CA PRO A 69 -5.84 -8.08 -10.06
C PRO A 69 -6.76 -8.63 -11.17
N GLU A 70 -7.35 -7.74 -11.94
CA GLU A 70 -8.34 -8.07 -12.99
C GLU A 70 -7.82 -9.07 -14.05
N ASN A 71 -6.53 -9.01 -14.38
CA ASN A 71 -5.92 -9.87 -15.37
C ASN A 71 -5.95 -11.37 -15.01
N VAL A 72 -6.25 -11.73 -13.77
CA VAL A 72 -6.43 -13.13 -13.35
C VAL A 72 -7.71 -13.71 -13.94
N ARG A 73 -8.77 -12.90 -14.12
CA ARG A 73 -10.08 -13.31 -14.66
C ARG A 73 -9.95 -13.99 -16.01
N GLU A 74 -9.35 -13.31 -16.98
CA GLU A 74 -9.16 -13.84 -18.35
C GLU A 74 -7.88 -14.66 -18.51
N GLY A 75 -6.85 -14.29 -17.71
CA GLY A 75 -5.54 -14.89 -17.81
C GLY A 75 -5.46 -16.24 -17.11
N ARG A 76 -4.99 -16.24 -15.87
CA ARG A 76 -4.64 -17.47 -15.16
C ARG A 76 -5.85 -18.35 -14.82
N PHE A 77 -6.95 -17.76 -14.37
CA PHE A 77 -8.16 -18.49 -14.00
C PHE A 77 -9.02 -18.81 -15.21
N GLY A 78 -9.29 -17.85 -16.10
CA GLY A 78 -10.09 -18.05 -17.30
C GLY A 78 -9.51 -19.14 -18.20
N LYS A 79 -8.21 -19.08 -18.51
CA LYS A 79 -7.53 -20.12 -19.30
C LYS A 79 -7.53 -21.49 -18.63
N TRP A 80 -7.55 -21.54 -17.30
CA TRP A 80 -7.68 -22.79 -16.57
C TRP A 80 -9.08 -23.39 -16.73
N LEU A 81 -10.13 -22.55 -16.66
CA LEU A 81 -11.52 -22.99 -16.89
C LEU A 81 -11.74 -23.47 -18.33
N GLU A 82 -11.25 -22.73 -19.34
CA GLU A 82 -11.33 -23.14 -20.75
C GLU A 82 -10.69 -24.51 -21.01
N GLY A 83 -9.58 -24.79 -20.32
CA GLY A 83 -8.86 -26.05 -20.37
C GLY A 83 -9.31 -27.09 -19.34
N ALA A 84 -10.41 -26.85 -18.62
CA ALA A 84 -10.84 -27.72 -17.52
C ALA A 84 -11.15 -29.14 -18.00
N ARG A 85 -10.73 -30.10 -17.20
CA ARG A 85 -10.98 -31.54 -17.37
C ARG A 85 -11.91 -32.01 -16.27
N ASP A 86 -12.46 -33.24 -16.46
CA ASP A 86 -13.27 -33.88 -15.44
C ASP A 86 -12.47 -34.04 -14.15
N TRP A 87 -13.08 -33.71 -13.05
CA TRP A 87 -12.45 -33.65 -11.75
C TRP A 87 -12.64 -34.95 -10.97
N SER A 88 -11.54 -35.66 -10.68
CA SER A 88 -11.54 -36.86 -9.84
C SER A 88 -11.74 -36.46 -8.38
N ILE A 89 -12.91 -36.78 -7.82
CA ILE A 89 -13.30 -36.43 -6.46
C ILE A 89 -13.09 -37.53 -5.43
N SER A 90 -12.67 -38.72 -5.83
CA SER A 90 -12.46 -39.86 -4.92
C SER A 90 -10.98 -40.05 -4.55
N ARG A 91 -10.74 -40.50 -3.31
CA ARG A 91 -9.42 -40.84 -2.78
C ARG A 91 -9.43 -42.18 -2.09
N ASN A 92 -8.39 -42.98 -2.34
CA ASN A 92 -8.15 -44.27 -1.67
C ASN A 92 -7.47 -44.02 -0.31
N ARG A 93 -8.25 -43.57 0.64
CA ARG A 93 -7.81 -43.32 2.02
C ARG A 93 -8.82 -43.84 3.02
N PHE A 94 -8.37 -44.10 4.24
CA PHE A 94 -9.28 -44.50 5.31
C PHE A 94 -10.03 -43.29 5.88
N TRP A 95 -9.31 -42.20 6.20
CA TRP A 95 -9.91 -40.96 6.72
C TRP A 95 -10.29 -39.98 5.61
N GLY A 96 -11.44 -39.36 5.77
CA GLY A 96 -12.08 -38.39 4.91
C GLY A 96 -13.59 -38.58 4.94
N SER A 97 -14.34 -37.70 4.25
CA SER A 97 -15.78 -37.84 4.11
C SER A 97 -16.14 -39.02 3.21
N PRO A 98 -16.81 -40.04 3.71
CA PRO A 98 -17.19 -41.21 2.91
C PRO A 98 -18.11 -40.81 1.75
N ILE A 99 -17.86 -41.34 0.57
CA ILE A 99 -18.74 -41.13 -0.59
C ILE A 99 -20.06 -41.87 -0.32
N PRO A 100 -21.23 -41.18 -0.39
CA PRO A 100 -22.54 -41.75 -0.06
C PRO A 100 -23.12 -42.59 -1.19
N VAL A 101 -22.34 -43.58 -1.68
CA VAL A 101 -22.71 -44.43 -2.81
C VAL A 101 -22.60 -45.90 -2.40
N TRP A 102 -23.66 -46.66 -2.61
CA TRP A 102 -23.68 -48.09 -2.43
C TRP A 102 -23.74 -48.80 -3.78
N LYS A 103 -22.94 -49.82 -3.94
CA LYS A 103 -22.83 -50.60 -5.17
C LYS A 103 -23.07 -52.10 -4.86
N SER A 104 -23.73 -52.76 -5.79
CA SER A 104 -23.88 -54.23 -5.73
C SER A 104 -22.51 -54.90 -5.80
N ASP A 105 -22.31 -55.92 -4.96
CA ASP A 105 -21.11 -56.76 -4.98
C ASP A 105 -21.16 -57.85 -6.04
N ASN A 106 -22.31 -58.02 -6.74
CA ASN A 106 -22.50 -58.97 -7.83
C ASN A 106 -22.60 -58.29 -9.21
N PRO A 107 -21.66 -58.52 -10.13
CA PRO A 107 -21.70 -57.95 -11.46
C PRO A 107 -22.86 -58.43 -12.35
N GLU A 108 -23.51 -59.55 -12.03
CA GLU A 108 -24.69 -60.05 -12.73
C GLU A 108 -25.94 -59.22 -12.44
N PHE A 109 -25.97 -58.58 -11.29
CA PHE A 109 -27.02 -57.66 -10.87
C PHE A 109 -26.41 -56.29 -10.55
N PRO A 110 -25.95 -55.52 -11.56
CA PRO A 110 -25.28 -54.25 -11.35
C PRO A 110 -26.29 -53.22 -10.89
N ARG A 111 -26.04 -52.62 -9.73
CA ARG A 111 -26.82 -51.53 -9.16
C ARG A 111 -25.92 -50.52 -8.42
N ILE A 112 -26.22 -49.25 -8.58
CA ILE A 112 -25.56 -48.13 -7.87
C ILE A 112 -26.66 -47.25 -7.30
N ASP A 113 -26.66 -47.06 -5.99
CA ASP A 113 -27.56 -46.15 -5.28
C ASP A 113 -26.74 -45.03 -4.66
N VAL A 114 -27.21 -43.79 -4.84
CA VAL A 114 -26.61 -42.56 -4.30
C VAL A 114 -27.59 -41.98 -3.28
N TYR A 115 -27.10 -41.70 -2.08
CA TYR A 115 -27.94 -41.19 -0.99
C TYR A 115 -27.64 -39.71 -0.73
N GLY A 116 -28.67 -38.86 -0.81
CA GLY A 116 -28.58 -37.43 -0.59
C GLY A 116 -28.97 -36.99 0.81
N SER A 117 -29.61 -37.89 1.63
CA SER A 117 -30.05 -37.56 2.97
C SER A 117 -30.03 -38.73 3.94
N LEU A 118 -30.10 -38.43 5.25
CA LEU A 118 -30.24 -39.43 6.31
C LEU A 118 -31.60 -40.15 6.23
N GLU A 119 -32.62 -39.46 5.80
CA GLU A 119 -33.97 -39.99 5.60
C GLU A 119 -33.98 -41.09 4.53
N GLU A 120 -33.25 -40.91 3.44
CA GLU A 120 -33.07 -41.89 2.39
C GLU A 120 -32.32 -43.15 2.89
N LEU A 121 -31.25 -42.94 3.66
CA LEU A 121 -30.52 -44.05 4.30
C LEU A 121 -31.44 -44.82 5.25
N GLU A 122 -32.17 -44.12 6.13
CA GLU A 122 -33.10 -44.75 7.09
C GLU A 122 -34.18 -45.53 6.38
N ARG A 123 -34.76 -44.98 5.33
CA ARG A 123 -35.82 -45.65 4.52
C ARG A 123 -35.31 -46.97 3.92
N ASP A 124 -34.11 -46.99 3.37
CA ASP A 124 -33.60 -48.11 2.59
C ASP A 124 -32.87 -49.15 3.45
N PHE A 125 -32.25 -48.74 4.57
CA PHE A 125 -31.52 -49.61 5.48
C PHE A 125 -32.27 -49.93 6.77
N GLY A 126 -33.37 -49.24 7.05
CA GLY A 126 -34.16 -49.43 8.26
C GLY A 126 -33.50 -48.93 9.56
N VAL A 127 -32.37 -48.21 9.41
CA VAL A 127 -31.59 -47.64 10.53
C VAL A 127 -31.10 -46.26 10.15
N ARG A 128 -31.34 -45.27 11.01
CA ARG A 128 -30.77 -43.93 10.88
C ARG A 128 -29.35 -43.93 11.46
N PRO A 129 -28.32 -43.75 10.63
CA PRO A 129 -26.93 -43.75 11.15
C PRO A 129 -26.69 -42.50 12.01
N THR A 130 -26.02 -42.70 13.17
CA THR A 130 -25.61 -41.62 14.06
C THR A 130 -24.15 -41.19 13.83
N ASN A 131 -23.39 -42.00 13.13
CA ASN A 131 -22.01 -41.72 12.76
C ASN A 131 -21.75 -42.07 11.30
N LEU A 132 -21.48 -41.05 10.49
CA LEU A 132 -21.22 -41.18 9.05
C LEU A 132 -19.75 -41.44 8.70
N HIS A 133 -18.86 -41.55 9.71
CA HIS A 133 -17.46 -41.84 9.47
C HIS A 133 -17.21 -43.35 9.31
N ARG A 134 -16.08 -43.68 8.67
CA ARG A 134 -15.58 -45.04 8.65
C ARG A 134 -15.02 -45.43 10.03
N PRO A 135 -15.18 -46.67 10.47
CA PRO A 135 -15.77 -47.82 9.75
C PRO A 135 -17.31 -47.90 9.85
N PHE A 136 -17.95 -47.11 10.69
CA PHE A 136 -19.36 -47.24 11.06
C PHE A 136 -20.31 -47.24 9.87
N ILE A 137 -20.12 -46.28 8.93
CA ILE A 137 -20.99 -46.16 7.73
C ILE A 137 -20.79 -47.35 6.76
N ASP A 138 -19.62 -48.00 6.77
CA ASP A 138 -19.32 -49.15 5.93
C ASP A 138 -20.09 -50.43 6.37
N GLU A 139 -20.57 -50.47 7.60
CA GLU A 139 -21.36 -51.58 8.16
C GLU A 139 -22.80 -51.55 7.63
N LEU A 140 -23.28 -50.42 7.13
CA LEU A 140 -24.60 -50.35 6.52
C LEU A 140 -24.63 -51.09 5.17
N THR A 141 -25.26 -52.28 5.20
CA THR A 141 -25.44 -53.13 4.02
C THR A 141 -26.88 -53.60 3.92
N ARG A 142 -27.33 -53.86 2.68
CA ARG A 142 -28.69 -54.42 2.44
C ARG A 142 -28.69 -55.34 1.23
N PRO A 143 -29.65 -56.25 1.12
CA PRO A 143 -29.83 -57.02 -0.13
C PRO A 143 -30.03 -56.12 -1.32
N ASN A 144 -29.51 -56.52 -2.48
CA ASN A 144 -29.75 -55.86 -3.73
C ASN A 144 -31.21 -56.12 -4.19
N PRO A 145 -32.05 -55.09 -4.34
CA PRO A 145 -33.44 -55.28 -4.77
C PRO A 145 -33.61 -55.89 -6.15
N ASP A 146 -32.56 -55.75 -7.00
CA ASP A 146 -32.58 -56.23 -8.38
C ASP A 146 -32.15 -57.72 -8.48
N ASP A 147 -31.70 -58.34 -7.39
CA ASP A 147 -31.36 -59.76 -7.33
C ASP A 147 -32.51 -60.59 -6.69
N PRO A 148 -33.25 -61.36 -7.47
CA PRO A 148 -34.35 -62.17 -6.96
C PRO A 148 -33.88 -63.28 -6.00
N SER A 149 -32.60 -63.67 -6.06
CA SER A 149 -32.03 -64.70 -5.17
C SER A 149 -31.73 -64.15 -3.77
N GLY A 150 -31.68 -62.81 -3.59
CA GLY A 150 -31.34 -62.15 -2.34
C GLY A 150 -29.88 -62.32 -1.89
N LYS A 151 -29.02 -62.87 -2.73
CA LYS A 151 -27.58 -63.16 -2.36
C LYS A 151 -26.66 -61.98 -2.61
N SER A 152 -27.01 -61.07 -3.58
CA SER A 152 -26.20 -59.87 -3.82
C SER A 152 -26.42 -58.81 -2.77
N ILE A 153 -25.35 -58.23 -2.29
CA ILE A 153 -25.37 -57.21 -1.21
C ILE A 153 -24.94 -55.86 -1.77
N MET A 154 -25.71 -54.84 -1.42
CA MET A 154 -25.33 -53.44 -1.60
C MET A 154 -24.34 -53.05 -0.53
N ARG A 155 -23.12 -52.60 -0.94
CA ARG A 155 -22.04 -52.16 -0.07
C ARG A 155 -21.61 -50.76 -0.46
N ARG A 156 -21.27 -49.95 0.54
CA ARG A 156 -20.68 -48.63 0.30
C ARG A 156 -19.35 -48.77 -0.45
N VAL A 157 -19.10 -47.90 -1.41
CA VAL A 157 -17.80 -47.80 -2.10
C VAL A 157 -16.70 -47.40 -1.09
N PRO A 158 -15.51 -48.02 -1.13
CA PRO A 158 -14.51 -47.82 -0.06
C PRO A 158 -13.82 -46.44 -0.09
N GLU A 159 -13.97 -45.68 -1.18
CA GLU A 159 -13.36 -44.40 -1.35
C GLU A 159 -13.99 -43.36 -0.44
N VAL A 160 -13.21 -42.25 -0.20
CA VAL A 160 -13.63 -41.03 0.46
C VAL A 160 -13.52 -39.86 -0.52
N LEU A 161 -14.20 -38.77 -0.24
CA LEU A 161 -14.13 -37.54 -1.02
C LEU A 161 -12.72 -36.92 -0.96
N ASP A 162 -12.36 -36.20 -1.98
CA ASP A 162 -11.21 -35.32 -2.03
C ASP A 162 -11.40 -34.16 -1.05
N CYS A 163 -10.36 -33.79 -0.30
CA CYS A 163 -10.39 -32.63 0.58
C CYS A 163 -10.73 -31.30 -0.16
N TRP A 164 -10.44 -31.24 -1.45
CA TRP A 164 -10.83 -30.08 -2.27
C TRP A 164 -12.33 -30.07 -2.60
N PHE A 165 -13.00 -31.22 -2.63
CA PHE A 165 -14.45 -31.29 -2.69
C PHE A 165 -15.06 -30.79 -1.37
N GLU A 166 -14.51 -31.22 -0.24
CA GLU A 166 -14.96 -30.77 1.09
C GLU A 166 -14.80 -29.25 1.22
N SER A 167 -13.63 -28.70 0.90
CA SER A 167 -13.39 -27.26 0.96
C SER A 167 -14.20 -26.45 -0.03
N GLY A 168 -14.47 -26.99 -1.21
CA GLY A 168 -15.34 -26.38 -2.24
C GLY A 168 -16.82 -26.37 -1.87
N SER A 169 -17.24 -27.32 -1.01
CA SER A 169 -18.62 -27.41 -0.51
C SER A 169 -18.88 -26.51 0.71
N MET A 170 -17.85 -25.87 1.28
CA MET A 170 -17.95 -25.09 2.51
C MET A 170 -19.11 -24.10 2.54
N PRO A 171 -19.41 -23.31 1.47
CA PRO A 171 -20.44 -22.29 1.53
C PRO A 171 -21.82 -22.83 1.93
N PHE A 172 -22.19 -24.03 1.51
CA PHE A 172 -23.47 -24.65 1.79
C PHE A 172 -23.38 -25.73 2.88
N ALA A 173 -22.27 -26.45 2.97
CA ALA A 173 -22.08 -27.50 3.95
C ALA A 173 -22.02 -26.96 5.39
N GLN A 174 -21.37 -25.81 5.63
CA GLN A 174 -21.25 -25.21 6.97
C GLN A 174 -22.58 -24.88 7.63
N VAL A 175 -23.60 -24.60 6.85
CA VAL A 175 -24.96 -24.27 7.33
C VAL A 175 -25.97 -25.40 7.14
N HIS A 176 -25.49 -26.57 6.71
CA HIS A 176 -26.30 -27.77 6.44
C HIS A 176 -27.44 -27.52 5.42
N TYR A 177 -27.16 -26.67 4.39
CA TYR A 177 -28.10 -26.47 3.29
C TYR A 177 -28.22 -27.73 2.42
N PRO A 178 -29.42 -28.10 1.90
CA PRO A 178 -30.70 -27.40 1.99
C PRO A 178 -31.57 -27.79 3.18
N PHE A 179 -31.11 -28.63 4.08
CA PHE A 179 -31.90 -29.24 5.17
C PHE A 179 -32.13 -28.24 6.30
N GLU A 180 -31.15 -27.38 6.59
CA GLU A 180 -31.20 -26.34 7.61
C GLU A 180 -30.78 -25.00 7.01
N ASN A 181 -31.11 -23.90 7.69
CA ASN A 181 -30.64 -22.53 7.38
C ASN A 181 -30.83 -22.10 5.91
N LYS A 182 -31.83 -22.65 5.22
CA LYS A 182 -32.06 -22.39 3.79
C LYS A 182 -32.16 -20.89 3.49
N LYS A 183 -33.00 -20.16 4.26
CA LYS A 183 -33.22 -18.72 4.05
C LYS A 183 -31.88 -17.95 4.25
N TRP A 184 -31.14 -18.26 5.29
CA TRP A 184 -29.85 -17.62 5.55
C TRP A 184 -28.89 -17.82 4.38
N PHE A 185 -28.74 -19.04 3.88
CA PHE A 185 -27.87 -19.33 2.75
C PHE A 185 -28.30 -18.56 1.50
N GLU A 186 -29.58 -18.54 1.15
CA GLU A 186 -30.09 -17.85 -0.04
C GLU A 186 -29.86 -16.33 0.03
N GLU A 187 -29.82 -15.74 1.23
CA GLU A 187 -29.56 -14.32 1.45
C GLU A 187 -28.06 -13.97 1.47
N HIS A 188 -27.17 -14.95 1.76
CA HIS A 188 -25.73 -14.73 1.95
C HIS A 188 -24.85 -15.38 0.88
N PHE A 189 -25.45 -16.05 -0.10
CA PHE A 189 -24.73 -16.66 -1.21
C PHE A 189 -25.04 -15.95 -2.54
N PRO A 190 -24.05 -15.58 -3.36
CA PRO A 190 -22.58 -15.78 -3.22
C PRO A 190 -21.94 -14.99 -2.06
N ALA A 191 -20.78 -15.45 -1.56
CA ALA A 191 -20.00 -14.69 -0.58
C ALA A 191 -19.59 -13.31 -1.14
N ASP A 192 -19.56 -12.29 -0.28
CA ASP A 192 -19.19 -10.94 -0.72
C ASP A 192 -17.71 -10.81 -1.05
N PHE A 193 -16.82 -11.51 -0.29
CA PHE A 193 -15.39 -11.37 -0.42
C PHE A 193 -14.64 -12.63 0.02
N ILE A 194 -13.58 -12.99 -0.75
CA ILE A 194 -12.56 -13.97 -0.33
C ILE A 194 -11.17 -13.47 -0.69
N VAL A 195 -10.15 -13.98 0.00
CA VAL A 195 -8.74 -13.67 -0.29
C VAL A 195 -7.87 -14.90 -0.09
N GLU A 196 -7.00 -15.18 -1.06
CA GLU A 196 -6.00 -16.23 -0.96
C GLU A 196 -4.88 -16.04 -2.02
N TYR A 197 -3.85 -16.86 -1.88
CA TYR A 197 -2.70 -16.90 -2.74
C TYR A 197 -3.06 -17.34 -4.19
N ILE A 198 -2.38 -16.75 -5.16
CA ILE A 198 -2.64 -16.93 -6.60
C ILE A 198 -2.68 -18.40 -7.07
N ASN A 199 -2.03 -19.34 -6.38
CA ASN A 199 -2.12 -20.75 -6.74
C ASN A 199 -3.49 -21.35 -6.48
N GLN A 200 -4.35 -20.72 -5.69
CA GLN A 200 -5.71 -21.16 -5.44
C GLN A 200 -6.62 -21.01 -6.68
N THR A 201 -6.18 -20.35 -7.72
CA THR A 201 -6.80 -20.42 -9.05
C THR A 201 -6.85 -21.85 -9.61
N ARG A 202 -5.98 -22.75 -9.13
CA ARG A 202 -5.96 -24.19 -9.44
C ARG A 202 -6.20 -25.05 -8.20
N GLY A 203 -6.82 -24.49 -7.16
CA GLY A 203 -7.13 -25.12 -5.91
C GLY A 203 -8.51 -24.70 -5.42
N TRP A 204 -8.58 -23.99 -4.29
CA TRP A 204 -9.82 -23.65 -3.62
C TRP A 204 -10.76 -22.78 -4.45
N PHE A 205 -10.26 -21.74 -5.13
CA PHE A 205 -11.10 -20.90 -6.00
C PHE A 205 -11.77 -21.72 -7.11
N TYR A 206 -11.03 -22.64 -7.72
CA TYR A 206 -11.56 -23.50 -8.76
C TYR A 206 -12.63 -24.45 -8.24
N THR A 207 -12.39 -25.12 -7.10
CA THR A 207 -13.36 -26.07 -6.56
C THR A 207 -14.64 -25.42 -6.03
N LEU A 208 -14.50 -24.22 -5.40
CA LEU A 208 -15.66 -23.38 -5.06
C LEU A 208 -16.49 -23.04 -6.30
N HIS A 209 -15.81 -22.59 -7.36
CA HIS A 209 -16.46 -22.14 -8.59
C HIS A 209 -17.16 -23.27 -9.33
N VAL A 210 -16.51 -24.46 -9.41
CA VAL A 210 -17.12 -25.65 -10.04
C VAL A 210 -18.36 -26.11 -9.30
N LEU A 211 -18.33 -26.20 -7.96
CA LEU A 211 -19.49 -26.66 -7.20
C LEU A 211 -20.61 -25.61 -7.20
N ALA A 212 -20.28 -24.34 -7.11
CA ALA A 212 -21.27 -23.26 -7.17
C ALA A 212 -21.95 -23.19 -8.54
N GLY A 213 -21.19 -23.25 -9.63
CA GLY A 213 -21.72 -23.28 -10.98
C GLY A 213 -22.59 -24.52 -11.26
N ALA A 214 -22.14 -25.70 -10.79
CA ALA A 214 -22.88 -26.95 -10.98
C ALA A 214 -24.21 -27.01 -10.19
N LEU A 215 -24.25 -26.48 -8.97
CA LEU A 215 -25.39 -26.62 -8.06
C LEU A 215 -26.35 -25.41 -8.09
N PHE A 216 -25.81 -24.20 -8.31
CA PHE A 216 -26.58 -22.96 -8.14
C PHE A 216 -26.59 -22.07 -9.39
N ASP A 217 -25.83 -22.39 -10.40
CA ASP A 217 -25.65 -21.59 -11.64
C ASP A 217 -25.23 -20.13 -11.34
N LYS A 218 -24.37 -19.96 -10.34
CA LYS A 218 -23.86 -18.68 -9.84
C LYS A 218 -22.40 -18.79 -9.45
N PRO A 219 -21.63 -17.67 -9.37
CA PRO A 219 -20.31 -17.68 -8.79
C PRO A 219 -20.40 -18.00 -7.28
N ALA A 220 -19.33 -18.54 -6.69
CA ALA A 220 -19.28 -18.80 -5.26
C ALA A 220 -19.01 -17.52 -4.43
N PHE A 221 -18.42 -16.50 -5.06
CA PHE A 221 -18.01 -15.25 -4.45
C PHE A 221 -18.08 -14.11 -5.47
N LYS A 222 -18.33 -12.88 -4.98
CA LYS A 222 -18.43 -11.68 -5.82
C LYS A 222 -17.08 -11.01 -6.05
N ASN A 223 -16.26 -10.92 -4.99
CA ASN A 223 -14.97 -10.25 -4.99
C ASN A 223 -13.88 -11.16 -4.48
N VAL A 224 -12.69 -11.09 -5.10
CA VAL A 224 -11.54 -11.89 -4.68
C VAL A 224 -10.23 -11.11 -4.83
N ILE A 225 -9.47 -11.03 -3.75
CA ILE A 225 -8.06 -10.63 -3.82
C ILE A 225 -7.22 -11.89 -3.99
N CYS A 226 -6.46 -11.91 -5.09
CA CYS A 226 -5.56 -12.99 -5.46
C CYS A 226 -4.13 -12.53 -5.24
N HIS A 227 -3.63 -12.71 -4.00
CA HIS A 227 -2.33 -12.16 -3.62
C HIS A 227 -1.14 -12.95 -4.19
N GLY A 228 0.02 -12.29 -4.26
CA GLY A 228 1.30 -12.85 -4.69
C GLY A 228 2.03 -13.63 -3.61
N ILE A 229 3.33 -13.84 -3.79
CA ILE A 229 4.19 -14.59 -2.87
C ILE A 229 5.02 -13.63 -2.01
N LEU A 230 5.15 -13.96 -0.73
CA LEU A 230 6.18 -13.38 0.12
C LEU A 230 7.51 -14.12 -0.09
N LEU A 231 8.54 -13.33 -0.36
CA LEU A 231 9.92 -13.76 -0.52
C LEU A 231 10.75 -13.22 0.65
N ALA A 232 11.80 -13.92 1.00
CA ALA A 232 12.83 -13.40 1.90
C ALA A 232 13.58 -12.25 1.24
N GLU A 233 14.42 -11.56 1.99
CA GLU A 233 15.19 -10.40 1.52
C GLU A 233 16.07 -10.75 0.31
N ASP A 234 16.64 -11.96 0.28
CA ASP A 234 17.44 -12.49 -0.84
C ASP A 234 16.61 -12.90 -2.07
N GLY A 235 15.28 -12.78 -2.01
CA GLY A 235 14.36 -13.18 -3.06
C GLY A 235 14.03 -14.67 -3.12
N THR A 236 14.48 -15.46 -2.15
CA THR A 236 14.08 -16.87 -2.03
C THR A 236 12.72 -17.02 -1.34
N LYS A 237 12.03 -18.12 -1.61
CA LYS A 237 10.75 -18.40 -0.96
C LYS A 237 10.92 -18.58 0.54
N LEU A 238 10.02 -18.00 1.35
CA LEU A 238 9.99 -18.20 2.79
C LEU A 238 9.87 -19.70 3.13
N SER A 239 10.70 -20.17 4.02
CA SER A 239 10.76 -21.58 4.40
C SER A 239 11.09 -21.76 5.87
N LYS A 240 10.23 -22.48 6.61
CA LYS A 240 10.49 -22.88 8.00
C LYS A 240 11.78 -23.69 8.14
N LYS A 241 12.12 -24.51 7.11
CA LYS A 241 13.34 -25.31 7.08
C LYS A 241 14.59 -24.44 6.96
N LEU A 242 14.53 -23.37 6.16
CA LEU A 242 15.64 -22.44 5.94
C LEU A 242 15.73 -21.38 7.03
N ARG A 243 14.66 -21.12 7.77
CA ARG A 243 14.55 -20.04 8.77
C ARG A 243 15.00 -18.68 8.20
N ASN A 244 14.57 -18.39 6.98
CA ASN A 244 14.97 -17.20 6.22
C ASN A 244 13.96 -16.04 6.36
N TYR A 245 13.24 -15.96 7.46
CA TYR A 245 12.32 -14.89 7.82
C TYR A 245 12.18 -14.78 9.33
N THR A 246 11.82 -13.62 9.81
CA THR A 246 11.49 -13.37 11.22
C THR A 246 10.07 -13.88 11.51
N GLU A 247 9.89 -14.62 12.59
CA GLU A 247 8.56 -15.13 12.97
C GLU A 247 7.61 -13.95 13.26
N PRO A 248 6.33 -14.02 12.81
CA PRO A 248 5.39 -12.91 12.99
C PRO A 248 5.23 -12.46 14.44
N THR A 249 5.33 -13.36 15.41
CA THR A 249 5.26 -13.02 16.84
C THR A 249 6.40 -12.11 17.29
N GLU A 250 7.62 -12.32 16.76
CA GLU A 250 8.76 -11.44 17.05
C GLU A 250 8.53 -10.05 16.48
N ILE A 251 7.97 -9.94 15.26
CA ILE A 251 7.59 -8.68 14.64
C ILE A 251 6.51 -7.97 15.47
N PHE A 252 5.52 -8.71 15.98
CA PHE A 252 4.47 -8.12 16.81
C PHE A 252 5.00 -7.53 18.10
N GLU A 253 6.01 -8.16 18.71
CA GLU A 253 6.63 -7.68 19.95
C GLU A 253 7.55 -6.46 19.71
N GLN A 254 8.18 -6.37 18.55
CA GLN A 254 9.16 -5.32 18.25
C GLN A 254 8.54 -4.11 17.54
N GLN A 255 7.80 -4.33 16.46
CA GLN A 255 7.24 -3.28 15.59
C GLN A 255 5.73 -3.11 15.72
N GLY A 256 5.05 -4.10 16.29
CA GLY A 256 3.59 -4.13 16.39
C GLY A 256 2.91 -4.74 15.15
N SER A 257 1.71 -5.27 15.37
CA SER A 257 0.91 -5.91 14.31
C SER A 257 0.47 -4.91 13.22
N ASP A 258 0.24 -3.66 13.58
CA ASP A 258 -0.19 -2.61 12.64
C ASP A 258 0.88 -2.32 11.59
N ALA A 259 2.16 -2.35 11.95
CA ALA A 259 3.26 -2.16 11.01
C ALA A 259 3.29 -3.27 9.94
N LEU A 260 3.13 -4.52 10.34
CA LEU A 260 3.08 -5.65 9.42
C LEU A 260 1.82 -5.61 8.54
N ARG A 261 0.66 -5.26 9.11
CA ARG A 261 -0.60 -5.08 8.36
C ARG A 261 -0.46 -4.02 7.28
N TRP A 262 0.06 -2.85 7.65
CA TRP A 262 0.30 -1.77 6.69
C TRP A 262 1.25 -2.19 5.57
N TYR A 263 2.35 -2.84 5.92
CA TYR A 263 3.31 -3.36 4.95
C TYR A 263 2.64 -4.25 3.89
N PHE A 264 1.81 -5.21 4.31
CA PHE A 264 1.11 -6.07 3.37
C PHE A 264 0.12 -5.30 2.49
N MET A 265 -0.71 -4.47 3.09
CA MET A 265 -1.76 -3.76 2.38
C MET A 265 -1.23 -2.68 1.42
N SER A 266 -0.06 -2.11 1.71
CA SER A 266 0.60 -1.11 0.86
C SER A 266 1.50 -1.70 -0.23
N SER A 267 1.81 -3.00 -0.16
CA SER A 267 2.75 -3.64 -1.07
C SER A 267 2.09 -4.19 -2.33
N SER A 268 2.91 -4.55 -3.33
CA SER A 268 2.47 -5.19 -4.57
C SER A 268 1.80 -6.56 -4.36
N ILE A 269 1.96 -7.16 -3.17
CA ILE A 269 1.45 -8.49 -2.87
C ILE A 269 -0.07 -8.58 -3.06
N VAL A 270 -0.82 -7.57 -2.62
CA VAL A 270 -2.28 -7.54 -2.76
C VAL A 270 -2.77 -7.25 -4.19
N ARG A 271 -1.85 -6.92 -5.10
CA ARG A 271 -2.08 -6.82 -6.55
C ARG A 271 -1.50 -8.01 -7.33
N GLY A 272 -1.27 -9.14 -6.65
CA GLY A 272 -0.77 -10.39 -7.25
C GLY A 272 0.73 -10.39 -7.58
N GLY A 273 1.47 -9.33 -7.23
CA GLY A 273 2.92 -9.26 -7.37
C GLY A 273 3.65 -9.93 -6.20
N ASP A 274 4.87 -10.40 -6.45
CA ASP A 274 5.71 -10.89 -5.36
C ASP A 274 6.28 -9.73 -4.56
N SER A 275 6.42 -9.88 -3.24
CA SER A 275 6.97 -8.88 -2.34
C SER A 275 8.07 -9.49 -1.46
N ARG A 276 9.19 -8.75 -1.29
CA ARG A 276 10.27 -9.14 -0.38
C ARG A 276 10.03 -8.51 0.97
N ILE A 277 10.07 -9.31 2.02
CA ILE A 277 9.93 -8.85 3.40
C ILE A 277 11.27 -8.85 4.11
N SER A 278 11.56 -7.76 4.82
CA SER A 278 12.68 -7.63 5.76
C SER A 278 12.23 -6.84 6.98
N ASP A 279 12.94 -6.98 8.09
CA ASP A 279 12.65 -6.21 9.31
C ASP A 279 12.77 -4.70 9.03
N GLN A 280 13.76 -4.28 8.23
CA GLN A 280 13.94 -2.89 7.81
C GLN A 280 12.70 -2.34 7.07
N SER A 281 12.05 -3.13 6.22
CA SER A 281 10.86 -2.69 5.50
C SER A 281 9.66 -2.44 6.43
N ILE A 282 9.60 -3.15 7.55
CA ILE A 282 8.57 -2.97 8.58
C ILE A 282 8.94 -1.79 9.49
N ASP A 283 10.21 -1.63 9.87
CA ASP A 283 10.70 -0.45 10.60
C ASP A 283 10.44 0.85 9.82
N ASP A 284 10.56 0.81 8.49
CA ASP A 284 10.24 1.94 7.63
C ASP A 284 8.75 2.34 7.72
N VAL A 285 7.84 1.38 7.88
CA VAL A 285 6.42 1.68 8.13
C VAL A 285 6.24 2.39 9.48
N VAL A 286 6.90 1.89 10.54
CA VAL A 286 6.84 2.54 11.85
C VAL A 286 7.33 3.98 11.75
N ARG A 287 8.48 4.20 11.10
CA ARG A 287 9.11 5.51 10.98
C ARG A 287 8.32 6.47 10.08
N GLN A 288 7.79 5.99 8.95
CA GLN A 288 7.21 6.86 7.92
C GLN A 288 5.70 7.04 8.04
N VAL A 289 5.01 6.16 8.78
CA VAL A 289 3.54 6.18 8.88
C VAL A 289 3.10 6.28 10.35
N ILE A 290 3.44 5.31 11.19
CA ILE A 290 2.91 5.24 12.55
C ILE A 290 3.43 6.39 13.41
N ASN A 291 4.75 6.60 13.45
CA ASN A 291 5.34 7.67 14.24
C ASN A 291 4.87 9.08 13.84
N PRO A 292 4.73 9.44 12.56
CA PRO A 292 4.16 10.73 12.19
C PRO A 292 2.72 10.94 12.65
N ILE A 293 1.86 9.91 12.54
CA ILE A 293 0.47 9.99 13.03
C ILE A 293 0.46 10.18 14.54
N TRP A 294 1.25 9.39 15.28
CA TRP A 294 1.38 9.50 16.73
C TRP A 294 1.95 10.85 17.15
N SER A 295 2.91 11.38 16.41
CA SER A 295 3.50 12.69 16.68
C SER A 295 2.50 13.84 16.50
N ALA A 296 1.64 13.76 15.48
CA ALA A 296 0.56 14.73 15.28
C ALA A 296 -0.45 14.70 16.44
N TYR A 297 -0.85 13.52 16.88
CA TYR A 297 -1.70 13.32 18.04
C TYR A 297 -1.05 13.84 19.32
N SER A 298 0.20 13.50 19.57
CA SER A 298 0.95 13.95 20.75
C SER A 298 1.11 15.48 20.77
N PHE A 299 1.36 16.09 19.61
CA PHE A 299 1.41 17.54 19.47
C PHE A 299 0.07 18.18 19.85
N PHE A 300 -1.02 17.68 19.29
CA PHE A 300 -2.37 18.18 19.61
C PHE A 300 -2.67 18.08 21.09
N THR A 301 -2.53 16.90 21.70
CA THR A 301 -2.90 16.66 23.10
C THR A 301 -2.02 17.42 24.06
N LEU A 302 -0.72 17.59 23.78
CA LEU A 302 0.19 18.37 24.60
C LEU A 302 -0.31 19.80 24.75
N TYR A 303 -0.59 20.49 23.66
CA TYR A 303 -0.99 21.90 23.70
C TYR A 303 -2.45 22.09 24.14
N ALA A 304 -3.36 21.21 23.72
CA ALA A 304 -4.75 21.27 24.15
C ALA A 304 -4.87 21.10 25.69
N ASN A 305 -4.07 20.21 26.29
CA ASN A 305 -4.03 20.02 27.72
C ASN A 305 -3.39 21.23 28.49
N ILE A 306 -2.34 21.84 27.91
CA ILE A 306 -1.73 23.05 28.50
C ILE A 306 -2.73 24.21 28.50
N ASP A 307 -3.49 24.36 27.44
CA ASP A 307 -4.47 25.45 27.32
C ASP A 307 -5.83 25.13 27.97
N ASP A 308 -6.03 23.89 28.45
CA ASP A 308 -7.30 23.39 28.98
C ASP A 308 -8.45 23.59 27.98
N TYR A 309 -8.18 23.26 26.71
CA TYR A 309 -9.10 23.45 25.59
C TYR A 309 -9.71 22.14 25.11
N GLN A 310 -11.03 22.11 24.98
CA GLN A 310 -11.77 21.01 24.36
C GLN A 310 -12.15 21.39 22.94
N ALA A 311 -11.47 20.78 21.97
CA ALA A 311 -11.72 21.04 20.57
C ALA A 311 -13.03 20.39 20.10
N THR A 312 -13.61 20.98 19.07
CA THR A 312 -14.84 20.53 18.41
C THR A 312 -14.62 20.35 16.91
N LEU A 313 -15.51 19.61 16.25
CA LEU A 313 -15.46 19.47 14.81
C LEU A 313 -15.77 20.80 14.11
N ILE A 314 -14.93 21.17 13.13
CA ILE A 314 -15.08 22.40 12.35
C ILE A 314 -15.00 22.07 10.86
N ASN A 315 -15.75 22.84 10.03
CA ASN A 315 -15.71 22.70 8.58
C ASN A 315 -15.52 24.05 7.83
N GLN A 316 -15.57 25.18 8.51
CA GLN A 316 -15.42 26.51 7.91
C GLN A 316 -14.50 27.43 8.76
N PRO A 317 -13.22 27.12 8.86
CA PRO A 317 -12.26 27.97 9.56
C PRO A 317 -11.96 29.24 8.73
N ALA A 318 -11.43 30.27 9.40
CA ALA A 318 -11.04 31.50 8.72
C ALA A 318 -9.68 31.40 8.01
N ASN A 319 -8.71 30.73 8.62
CA ASN A 319 -7.32 30.67 8.18
C ASN A 319 -7.16 29.79 6.91
N THR A 320 -6.35 30.26 5.96
CA THR A 320 -6.13 29.57 4.67
C THR A 320 -5.47 28.20 4.83
N LEU A 321 -4.54 28.02 5.79
CA LEU A 321 -3.93 26.73 6.04
C LEU A 321 -4.95 25.72 6.62
N ASP A 322 -5.87 26.18 7.45
CA ASP A 322 -6.96 25.34 7.99
C ASP A 322 -7.93 24.92 6.86
N LYS A 323 -8.31 25.88 6.00
CA LYS A 323 -9.12 25.58 4.81
C LYS A 323 -8.44 24.57 3.90
N TYR A 324 -7.14 24.73 3.67
CA TYR A 324 -6.36 23.79 2.86
C TYR A 324 -6.38 22.38 3.42
N ILE A 325 -6.06 22.21 4.71
CA ILE A 325 -5.98 20.84 5.27
C ILE A 325 -7.35 20.18 5.38
N LEU A 326 -8.44 20.94 5.61
CA LEU A 326 -9.80 20.41 5.55
C LEU A 326 -10.24 20.03 4.14
N ALA A 327 -9.93 20.87 3.14
CA ALA A 327 -10.18 20.53 1.73
C ALA A 327 -9.34 19.32 1.28
N LYS A 328 -8.11 19.20 1.77
CA LYS A 328 -7.26 18.01 1.56
C LYS A 328 -7.84 16.78 2.26
N THR A 329 -8.48 16.95 3.42
CA THR A 329 -9.20 15.86 4.12
C THR A 329 -10.43 15.42 3.32
N HIS A 330 -11.19 16.34 2.74
CA HIS A 330 -12.27 16.02 1.81
C HIS A 330 -11.76 15.14 0.65
N GLN A 331 -10.67 15.54 0.01
CA GLN A 331 -10.05 14.79 -1.09
C GLN A 331 -9.58 13.40 -0.61
N LEU A 332 -8.96 13.31 0.57
CA LEU A 332 -8.52 12.06 1.16
C LEU A 332 -9.70 11.10 1.39
N VAL A 333 -10.78 11.57 2.01
CA VAL A 333 -11.99 10.75 2.25
C VAL A 333 -12.54 10.22 0.93
N THR A 334 -12.65 11.08 -0.09
CA THR A 334 -13.14 10.69 -1.42
C THR A 334 -12.26 9.62 -2.05
N ASN A 335 -10.95 9.88 -2.16
CA ASN A 335 -10.02 9.00 -2.86
C ASN A 335 -9.86 7.66 -2.13
N VAL A 336 -9.74 7.68 -0.79
CA VAL A 336 -9.63 6.44 -0.01
C VAL A 336 -10.90 5.60 -0.13
N THR A 337 -12.08 6.22 -0.10
CA THR A 337 -13.34 5.51 -0.29
C THR A 337 -13.40 4.85 -1.67
N GLU A 338 -13.05 5.56 -2.74
CA GLU A 338 -13.03 4.99 -4.09
C GLU A 338 -12.04 3.83 -4.23
N HIS A 339 -10.84 3.95 -3.65
CA HIS A 339 -9.87 2.86 -3.65
C HIS A 339 -10.37 1.65 -2.85
N MET A 340 -10.97 1.88 -1.68
CA MET A 340 -11.49 0.80 -0.83
C MET A 340 -12.66 0.08 -1.50
N ASP A 341 -13.58 0.79 -2.15
CA ASP A 341 -14.69 0.21 -2.90
C ASP A 341 -14.23 -0.65 -4.08
N LYS A 342 -13.05 -0.35 -4.64
CA LYS A 342 -12.39 -1.12 -5.70
C LYS A 342 -11.44 -2.20 -5.17
N TYR A 343 -11.30 -2.37 -3.85
CA TYR A 343 -10.31 -3.23 -3.21
C TYR A 343 -8.85 -2.88 -3.57
N ASP A 344 -8.57 -1.63 -3.96
CA ASP A 344 -7.23 -1.13 -4.25
C ASP A 344 -6.54 -0.61 -2.98
N LEU A 345 -6.14 -1.52 -2.11
CA LEU A 345 -5.51 -1.21 -0.83
C LEU A 345 -4.19 -0.41 -0.98
N PRO A 346 -3.29 -0.72 -1.94
CA PRO A 346 -2.10 0.11 -2.16
C PRO A 346 -2.42 1.54 -2.61
N GLY A 347 -3.47 1.75 -3.40
CA GLY A 347 -3.96 3.09 -3.74
C GLY A 347 -4.39 3.87 -2.50
N ALA A 348 -5.27 3.27 -1.69
CA ALA A 348 -5.74 3.88 -0.44
C ALA A 348 -4.58 4.22 0.52
N THR A 349 -3.64 3.31 0.74
CA THR A 349 -2.47 3.55 1.62
C THR A 349 -1.53 4.63 1.08
N ASN A 350 -1.41 4.78 -0.24
CA ASN A 350 -0.61 5.83 -0.85
C ASN A 350 -1.24 7.22 -0.64
N GLU A 351 -2.56 7.34 -0.79
CA GLU A 351 -3.30 8.57 -0.48
C GLU A 351 -3.10 8.98 0.98
N ILE A 352 -3.25 8.03 1.91
CA ILE A 352 -3.06 8.28 3.35
C ILE A 352 -1.62 8.73 3.64
N ARG A 353 -0.60 8.12 3.01
CA ARG A 353 0.81 8.52 3.19
C ARG A 353 1.07 9.94 2.71
N GLY A 354 0.56 10.30 1.53
CA GLY A 354 0.66 11.66 0.99
C GLY A 354 -0.01 12.70 1.91
N PHE A 355 -1.14 12.33 2.49
CA PHE A 355 -1.84 13.17 3.45
C PHE A 355 -1.07 13.35 4.78
N ILE A 356 -0.48 12.30 5.33
CA ILE A 356 0.35 12.35 6.53
C ILE A 356 1.52 13.33 6.36
N ASP A 357 2.14 13.36 5.17
CA ASP A 357 3.18 14.32 4.84
C ASP A 357 2.63 15.76 4.83
N ALA A 358 1.50 15.98 4.17
CA ALA A 358 0.84 17.30 4.16
C ALA A 358 0.44 17.78 5.57
N LEU A 359 -0.04 16.87 6.41
CA LEU A 359 -0.43 17.17 7.78
C LEU A 359 0.77 17.59 8.65
N ASN A 360 1.83 16.76 8.67
CA ASN A 360 2.96 16.96 9.59
C ASN A 360 3.97 17.98 9.09
N ASN A 361 4.45 17.79 7.84
CA ASN A 361 5.55 18.55 7.29
C ASN A 361 5.12 19.91 6.73
N TRP A 362 3.80 20.11 6.56
CA TRP A 362 3.26 21.37 6.07
C TRP A 362 2.32 22.01 7.09
N TYR A 363 1.13 21.46 7.31
CA TYR A 363 0.11 22.11 8.15
C TYR A 363 0.56 22.31 9.60
N ILE A 364 0.95 21.25 10.31
CA ILE A 364 1.37 21.35 11.72
C ILE A 364 2.63 22.20 11.86
N ARG A 365 3.62 21.99 10.98
CA ARG A 365 4.87 22.73 11.03
C ARG A 365 4.66 24.24 10.84
N ARG A 366 3.79 24.64 9.92
CA ARG A 366 3.48 26.03 9.62
C ARG A 366 2.52 26.68 10.64
N SER A 367 1.74 25.89 11.34
CA SER A 367 0.78 26.37 12.34
C SER A 367 1.34 26.41 13.75
N ARG A 368 2.59 26.02 13.99
CA ARG A 368 3.17 25.90 15.34
C ARG A 368 3.03 27.17 16.17
N ASP A 369 3.32 28.34 15.58
CA ASP A 369 3.28 29.62 16.29
C ASP A 369 1.88 29.95 16.81
N ARG A 370 0.84 29.49 16.13
CA ARG A 370 -0.57 29.64 16.55
C ARG A 370 -0.82 28.84 17.84
N PHE A 371 -0.30 27.60 17.94
CA PHE A 371 -0.40 26.78 19.14
C PHE A 371 0.46 27.33 20.29
N TRP A 372 1.58 27.98 19.97
CA TRP A 372 2.50 28.56 20.95
C TRP A 372 2.09 29.95 21.44
N SER A 373 1.14 30.60 20.77
CA SER A 373 0.60 31.88 21.20
C SER A 373 0.24 31.84 22.68
N PRO A 374 0.64 32.86 23.47
CA PRO A 374 0.31 32.93 24.89
C PRO A 374 -1.16 33.22 25.19
N ALA A 375 -1.91 33.63 24.17
CA ALA A 375 -3.34 33.86 24.29
C ALA A 375 -4.09 32.54 24.50
N LYS A 376 -5.09 32.53 25.37
CA LYS A 376 -6.00 31.37 25.50
C LYS A 376 -6.87 31.26 24.28
N PRO A 377 -7.19 30.02 23.77
CA PRO A 377 -8.04 29.82 22.58
C PRO A 377 -9.38 30.55 22.68
N VAL A 378 -10.00 30.62 23.85
CA VAL A 378 -11.27 31.30 24.08
C VAL A 378 -11.20 32.84 23.81
N HIS A 379 -9.99 33.41 23.70
CA HIS A 379 -9.74 34.83 23.40
C HIS A 379 -9.00 35.03 22.08
N ASP A 380 -8.72 33.96 21.36
CA ASP A 380 -7.97 33.97 20.11
C ASP A 380 -8.65 32.99 19.13
N SER A 381 -9.47 33.52 18.24
CA SER A 381 -10.24 32.71 17.29
C SER A 381 -9.36 31.95 16.31
N ASP A 382 -8.19 32.50 15.91
CA ASP A 382 -7.25 31.80 15.03
C ASP A 382 -6.61 30.59 15.72
N LYS A 383 -6.24 30.73 17.01
CA LYS A 383 -5.75 29.61 17.81
C LYS A 383 -6.85 28.56 18.03
N GLN A 384 -8.10 28.98 18.25
CA GLN A 384 -9.25 28.10 18.38
C GLN A 384 -9.46 27.30 17.08
N ASP A 385 -9.52 27.99 15.94
CA ASP A 385 -9.66 27.35 14.62
C ASP A 385 -8.54 26.33 14.38
N ALA A 386 -7.30 26.62 14.79
CA ALA A 386 -6.18 25.68 14.67
C ALA A 386 -6.39 24.38 15.46
N TYR A 387 -6.87 24.48 16.71
CA TYR A 387 -7.20 23.31 17.53
C TYR A 387 -8.36 22.51 16.93
N ASP A 388 -9.45 23.17 16.59
CA ASP A 388 -10.65 22.52 16.07
C ASP A 388 -10.37 21.86 14.69
N THR A 389 -9.56 22.50 13.87
CA THR A 389 -9.11 21.91 12.57
C THR A 389 -8.25 20.68 12.79
N LEU A 390 -7.23 20.75 13.65
CA LEU A 390 -6.35 19.60 13.88
C LEU A 390 -7.10 18.43 14.53
N PHE A 391 -8.03 18.73 15.45
CA PHE A 391 -8.93 17.73 16.01
C PHE A 391 -9.79 17.06 14.93
N THR A 392 -10.44 17.85 14.06
CA THR A 392 -11.27 17.34 12.97
C THR A 392 -10.49 16.43 12.05
N VAL A 393 -9.29 16.85 11.68
CA VAL A 393 -8.39 16.05 10.81
C VAL A 393 -7.98 14.74 11.48
N LEU A 394 -7.52 14.77 12.72
CA LEU A 394 -7.09 13.56 13.43
C LEU A 394 -8.25 12.60 13.70
N HIS A 395 -9.41 13.12 14.08
CA HIS A 395 -10.62 12.34 14.26
C HIS A 395 -11.01 11.57 12.98
N THR A 396 -10.99 12.27 11.83
CA THR A 396 -11.31 11.68 10.52
C THR A 396 -10.24 10.68 10.08
N LEU A 397 -8.97 11.04 10.25
CA LEU A 397 -7.85 10.16 9.90
C LEU A 397 -7.93 8.83 10.67
N CYS A 398 -8.27 8.85 11.96
CA CYS A 398 -8.46 7.61 12.73
C CYS A 398 -9.49 6.68 12.11
N LYS A 399 -10.61 7.21 11.65
CA LYS A 399 -11.67 6.42 10.98
C LYS A 399 -11.16 5.81 9.66
N LEU A 400 -10.46 6.61 8.83
CA LEU A 400 -9.94 6.15 7.55
C LEU A 400 -8.84 5.09 7.68
N ILE A 401 -7.98 5.21 8.70
CA ILE A 401 -6.88 4.27 8.90
C ILE A 401 -7.26 3.03 9.73
N ALA A 402 -8.43 3.00 10.35
CA ALA A 402 -8.86 1.89 11.20
C ALA A 402 -8.79 0.51 10.50
N PRO A 403 -9.17 0.35 9.23
CA PRO A 403 -9.00 -0.92 8.53
C PRO A 403 -7.54 -1.35 8.35
N PHE A 404 -6.61 -0.41 8.30
CA PHE A 404 -5.18 -0.65 8.05
C PHE A 404 -4.37 -0.77 9.33
N LEU A 405 -4.59 0.14 10.28
CA LEU A 405 -3.87 0.32 11.54
C LEU A 405 -4.87 0.28 12.72
N PRO A 406 -5.53 -0.86 12.97
CA PRO A 406 -6.64 -0.94 13.91
C PRO A 406 -6.27 -0.60 15.35
N MET A 407 -5.05 -0.90 15.80
CA MET A 407 -4.64 -0.67 17.18
C MET A 407 -4.27 0.79 17.43
N VAL A 408 -3.46 1.38 16.54
CA VAL A 408 -3.03 2.78 16.65
C VAL A 408 -4.21 3.73 16.50
N SER A 409 -5.10 3.47 15.53
CA SER A 409 -6.29 4.29 15.33
C SER A 409 -7.23 4.27 16.53
N GLU A 410 -7.40 3.10 17.15
CA GLU A 410 -8.23 2.93 18.35
C GLU A 410 -7.70 3.75 19.54
N GLU A 411 -6.40 3.64 19.83
CA GLU A 411 -5.79 4.37 20.94
C GLU A 411 -5.87 5.88 20.74
N ILE A 412 -5.60 6.37 19.53
CA ILE A 412 -5.71 7.81 19.22
C ILE A 412 -7.16 8.27 19.32
N PHE A 413 -8.09 7.54 18.74
CA PHE A 413 -9.51 7.91 18.71
C PHE A 413 -10.12 8.00 20.11
N LYS A 414 -9.86 7.01 20.97
CA LYS A 414 -10.28 7.04 22.37
C LYS A 414 -9.69 8.22 23.16
N GLY A 415 -8.43 8.52 22.88
CA GLY A 415 -7.76 9.66 23.50
C GLY A 415 -8.33 11.02 23.07
N LEU A 416 -8.84 11.11 21.85
CA LEU A 416 -9.44 12.33 21.29
C LEU A 416 -10.89 12.51 21.71
N THR A 417 -11.72 11.46 21.65
CA THR A 417 -13.20 11.60 21.66
C THR A 417 -13.83 11.12 22.96
N ARG A 418 -13.22 10.21 23.69
CA ARG A 418 -13.81 9.43 24.78
C ARG A 418 -14.96 8.50 24.33
N GLU A 419 -15.15 8.30 23.03
CA GLU A 419 -16.07 7.31 22.50
C GLU A 419 -15.55 5.88 22.73
N LEU A 420 -16.43 4.88 22.59
CA LEU A 420 -16.09 3.50 22.94
C LEU A 420 -15.03 2.91 22.02
N SER A 421 -15.19 3.08 20.71
CA SER A 421 -14.29 2.50 19.72
C SER A 421 -14.37 3.19 18.36
N VAL A 422 -13.22 3.36 17.69
CA VAL A 422 -13.20 3.80 16.28
C VAL A 422 -13.86 2.78 15.36
N HIS A 423 -13.85 1.51 15.74
CA HIS A 423 -14.42 0.40 14.94
C HIS A 423 -15.94 0.35 14.99
N GLU A 424 -16.58 1.11 15.89
CA GLU A 424 -18.03 1.32 15.95
C GLU A 424 -18.46 2.64 15.30
N ALA A 425 -17.50 3.47 14.91
CA ALA A 425 -17.76 4.76 14.29
C ALA A 425 -18.15 4.61 12.82
N GLU A 426 -19.04 5.47 12.36
CA GLU A 426 -19.44 5.52 10.94
C GLU A 426 -18.27 5.98 10.06
N TRP A 427 -18.19 5.44 8.84
CA TRP A 427 -17.23 5.86 7.83
C TRP A 427 -17.47 7.33 7.47
N PRO A 428 -16.40 8.18 7.42
CA PRO A 428 -16.58 9.60 7.17
C PRO A 428 -17.08 9.88 5.76
N LEU A 429 -17.92 10.89 5.62
CA LEU A 429 -18.48 11.30 4.34
C LEU A 429 -17.77 12.54 3.83
N PRO A 430 -17.43 12.64 2.53
CA PRO A 430 -16.75 13.81 1.96
C PRO A 430 -17.48 15.13 2.25
N GLN A 431 -18.82 15.11 2.24
CA GLN A 431 -19.69 16.29 2.44
C GLN A 431 -19.54 16.93 3.83
N GLU A 432 -18.93 16.26 4.78
CA GLU A 432 -18.66 16.79 6.12
C GLU A 432 -17.55 17.85 6.13
N PHE A 433 -16.76 17.91 5.05
CA PHE A 433 -15.57 18.77 4.97
C PHE A 433 -15.70 19.82 3.88
N LEU A 434 -14.92 20.91 4.03
CA LEU A 434 -14.77 21.93 3.01
C LEU A 434 -14.28 21.31 1.69
N SER A 435 -14.96 21.59 0.59
CA SER A 435 -14.51 21.21 -0.75
C SER A 435 -13.97 22.45 -1.47
N ASP A 436 -12.66 22.45 -1.72
CA ASP A 436 -11.96 23.52 -2.47
C ASP A 436 -10.77 22.90 -3.22
N SER A 437 -11.06 22.40 -4.42
CA SER A 437 -10.05 21.75 -5.27
C SER A 437 -8.97 22.72 -5.72
N ASP A 438 -9.33 23.95 -6.02
CA ASP A 438 -8.40 24.95 -6.54
C ASP A 438 -7.38 25.36 -5.47
N LEU A 439 -7.83 25.50 -4.22
CA LEU A 439 -6.94 25.75 -3.08
C LEU A 439 -5.99 24.56 -2.86
N VAL A 440 -6.50 23.32 -2.95
CA VAL A 440 -5.67 22.12 -2.78
C VAL A 440 -4.62 22.03 -3.88
N GLU A 441 -5.00 22.20 -5.15
CA GLU A 441 -4.08 22.13 -6.28
C GLU A 441 -3.01 23.23 -6.21
N THR A 442 -3.41 24.46 -5.88
CA THR A 442 -2.47 25.57 -5.75
C THR A 442 -1.49 25.36 -4.59
N MET A 443 -1.98 24.95 -3.42
CA MET A 443 -1.11 24.73 -2.26
C MET A 443 -0.21 23.51 -2.43
N ASP A 444 -0.67 22.46 -3.11
CA ASP A 444 0.17 21.30 -3.45
C ASP A 444 1.28 21.73 -4.43
N LEU A 445 0.98 22.59 -5.40
CA LEU A 445 1.99 23.17 -6.29
C LEU A 445 3.02 24.01 -5.49
N VAL A 446 2.58 24.80 -4.52
CA VAL A 446 3.49 25.54 -3.60
C VAL A 446 4.40 24.57 -2.86
N ARG A 447 3.88 23.47 -2.34
CA ARG A 447 4.66 22.44 -1.65
C ARG A 447 5.68 21.77 -2.58
N ASP A 448 5.30 21.50 -3.82
CA ASP A 448 6.20 20.94 -4.83
C ASP A 448 7.34 21.91 -5.16
N VAL A 449 7.04 23.20 -5.33
CA VAL A 449 8.03 24.27 -5.54
C VAL A 449 9.01 24.32 -4.36
N VAL A 450 8.50 24.35 -3.14
CA VAL A 450 9.34 24.39 -1.93
C VAL A 450 10.22 23.14 -1.83
N SER A 451 9.65 21.96 -2.06
CA SER A 451 10.40 20.70 -2.03
C SER A 451 11.50 20.64 -3.08
N ALA A 452 11.20 21.11 -4.31
CA ALA A 452 12.17 21.21 -5.39
C ALA A 452 13.31 22.17 -5.05
N ALA A 453 12.98 23.35 -4.52
CA ALA A 453 13.97 24.34 -4.12
C ALA A 453 14.87 23.88 -2.97
N LEU A 454 14.30 23.21 -1.96
CA LEU A 454 15.09 22.65 -0.86
C LEU A 454 16.02 21.53 -1.32
N ARG A 455 15.59 20.70 -2.28
CA ARG A 455 16.45 19.71 -2.91
C ARG A 455 17.59 20.35 -3.68
N LEU A 456 17.32 21.41 -4.48
CA LEU A 456 18.36 22.15 -5.19
C LEU A 456 19.40 22.75 -4.22
N ARG A 457 18.94 23.22 -3.05
CA ARG A 457 19.86 23.69 -1.99
C ARG A 457 20.74 22.55 -1.45
N GLU A 458 20.14 21.37 -1.18
CA GLU A 458 20.88 20.19 -0.70
C GLU A 458 21.94 19.75 -1.72
N ASP A 459 21.55 19.64 -2.99
CA ASP A 459 22.45 19.28 -4.09
C ASP A 459 23.61 20.27 -4.26
N ALA A 460 23.37 21.56 -3.97
CA ALA A 460 24.38 22.63 -3.99
C ALA A 460 25.16 22.74 -2.65
N GLY A 461 24.84 21.93 -1.64
CA GLY A 461 25.48 22.00 -0.31
C GLY A 461 25.13 23.26 0.49
N LEU A 462 24.02 23.93 0.18
CA LEU A 462 23.59 25.20 0.79
C LEU A 462 22.61 24.96 1.92
N ARG A 463 22.93 25.46 3.12
CA ARG A 463 22.05 25.39 4.30
C ARG A 463 20.78 26.21 4.08
N VAL A 464 19.61 25.73 4.50
CA VAL A 464 18.34 26.48 4.39
C VAL A 464 18.41 27.82 5.13
N ARG A 465 19.15 27.92 6.23
CA ARG A 465 19.32 29.17 6.98
C ARG A 465 20.13 30.26 6.25
N LEU A 466 20.94 29.88 5.27
CA LEU A 466 21.63 30.83 4.43
C LEU A 466 20.62 31.42 3.42
N PRO A 467 20.25 32.71 3.50
CA PRO A 467 19.31 33.28 2.56
C PRO A 467 19.92 33.35 1.16
N LEU A 468 19.09 33.18 0.13
CA LEU A 468 19.47 33.35 -1.26
C LEU A 468 18.71 34.52 -1.87
N GLN A 469 19.22 35.02 -3.01
CA GLN A 469 18.65 36.21 -3.63
C GLN A 469 17.27 35.93 -4.22
N SER A 470 17.14 34.88 -5.04
CA SER A 470 15.89 34.61 -5.70
C SER A 470 15.63 33.14 -6.03
N ILE A 471 14.37 32.85 -6.24
CA ILE A 471 13.87 31.64 -6.88
C ILE A 471 13.04 32.05 -8.09
N THR A 472 13.24 31.40 -9.24
CA THR A 472 12.40 31.58 -10.43
C THR A 472 11.50 30.36 -10.62
N ILE A 473 10.20 30.59 -10.82
CA ILE A 473 9.21 29.57 -11.13
C ILE A 473 8.75 29.84 -12.56
N ALA A 474 9.16 29.01 -13.49
CA ALA A 474 8.84 29.15 -14.92
C ALA A 474 7.83 28.07 -15.33
N GLY A 475 6.62 28.50 -15.75
CA GLY A 475 5.56 27.60 -16.17
C GLY A 475 4.42 28.33 -16.88
N LEU A 476 3.68 27.60 -17.73
CA LEU A 476 2.62 28.19 -18.56
C LEU A 476 1.28 28.32 -17.81
N ASP A 477 1.05 27.52 -16.80
CA ASP A 477 -0.20 27.50 -16.02
C ASP A 477 0.11 27.18 -14.55
N ILE A 478 0.66 28.19 -13.87
CA ILE A 478 0.99 28.10 -12.44
C ILE A 478 -0.12 28.63 -11.53
N GLY A 479 -1.27 28.97 -12.10
CA GLY A 479 -2.47 29.40 -11.36
C GLY A 479 -2.24 30.59 -10.43
N ASN A 480 -2.91 30.52 -9.26
CA ASN A 480 -2.85 31.60 -8.24
C ASN A 480 -1.69 31.40 -7.24
N ILE A 481 -0.58 30.78 -7.65
CA ILE A 481 0.58 30.52 -6.77
C ILE A 481 1.15 31.83 -6.17
N THR A 482 0.96 32.95 -6.86
CA THR A 482 1.39 34.26 -6.41
C THR A 482 0.75 34.70 -5.09
N ASP A 483 -0.42 34.18 -4.75
CA ASP A 483 -1.09 34.46 -3.47
C ASP A 483 -0.32 33.88 -2.27
N PHE A 484 0.59 32.94 -2.56
CA PHE A 484 1.43 32.26 -1.56
C PHE A 484 2.91 32.66 -1.65
N GLU A 485 3.24 33.78 -2.28
CA GLU A 485 4.62 34.23 -2.45
C GLU A 485 5.39 34.33 -1.15
N LEU A 486 4.81 34.96 -0.12
CA LEU A 486 5.43 35.08 1.21
C LEU A 486 5.73 33.70 1.84
N LEU A 487 4.86 32.73 1.61
CA LEU A 487 5.02 31.39 2.13
C LEU A 487 6.20 30.68 1.43
N ILE A 488 6.34 30.85 0.11
CA ILE A 488 7.48 30.32 -0.65
C ILE A 488 8.79 30.99 -0.19
N GLN A 489 8.79 32.33 -0.03
CA GLN A 489 9.95 33.08 0.46
C GLN A 489 10.44 32.57 1.82
N ASP A 490 9.52 32.39 2.74
CA ASP A 490 9.83 31.91 4.11
C ASP A 490 10.39 30.48 4.10
N GLU A 491 9.74 29.57 3.38
CA GLU A 491 10.12 28.15 3.37
C GLU A 491 11.44 27.90 2.67
N VAL A 492 11.65 28.56 1.53
CA VAL A 492 12.89 28.44 0.75
C VAL A 492 14.00 29.34 1.29
N ASN A 493 13.68 30.35 2.10
CA ASN A 493 14.54 31.42 2.59
C ASN A 493 15.20 32.17 1.43
N VAL A 494 14.37 32.77 0.59
CA VAL A 494 14.77 33.65 -0.52
C VAL A 494 14.22 35.06 -0.36
N LYS A 495 14.89 36.06 -0.95
CA LYS A 495 14.44 37.43 -0.88
C LYS A 495 13.32 37.75 -1.86
N THR A 496 13.31 37.07 -3.02
CA THR A 496 12.37 37.36 -4.11
C THR A 496 11.94 36.06 -4.79
N VAL A 497 10.65 36.01 -5.16
CA VAL A 497 10.12 34.98 -6.07
C VAL A 497 9.89 35.66 -7.43
N ILE A 498 10.38 35.06 -8.48
CA ILE A 498 10.23 35.52 -9.86
C ILE A 498 9.35 34.54 -10.61
N TYR A 499 8.32 35.02 -11.24
CA TYR A 499 7.40 34.23 -12.08
C TYR A 499 7.69 34.49 -13.55
N SER A 500 7.73 33.42 -14.36
CA SER A 500 8.05 33.53 -15.79
C SER A 500 7.15 32.61 -16.62
N ASP A 501 6.60 33.15 -17.69
CA ASP A 501 5.89 32.36 -18.71
C ASP A 501 6.86 31.81 -19.78
N ASP A 502 8.12 32.29 -19.79
CA ASP A 502 9.15 31.85 -20.72
C ASP A 502 9.82 30.55 -20.23
N LEU A 503 9.10 29.47 -20.45
CA LEU A 503 9.59 28.13 -20.07
C LEU A 503 10.86 27.75 -20.86
N ALA A 504 10.97 28.16 -22.14
CA ALA A 504 12.07 27.75 -23.01
C ALA A 504 13.45 28.22 -22.54
N THR A 505 13.50 29.36 -21.81
CA THR A 505 14.73 29.85 -21.19
C THR A 505 15.25 28.93 -20.08
N TYR A 506 14.36 28.20 -19.39
CA TYR A 506 14.71 27.45 -18.19
C TYR A 506 14.60 25.94 -18.35
N GLY A 507 13.83 25.46 -19.34
CA GLY A 507 13.64 24.04 -19.57
C GLY A 507 13.11 23.71 -20.97
N ASN A 508 13.27 22.45 -21.34
CA ASN A 508 12.79 21.93 -22.61
C ASN A 508 12.05 20.62 -22.38
N PHE A 509 11.07 20.34 -23.24
CA PHE A 509 10.43 19.03 -23.22
C PHE A 509 11.32 17.97 -23.86
N ALA A 510 11.46 16.83 -23.20
CA ALA A 510 12.11 15.62 -23.71
C ALA A 510 11.04 14.60 -24.11
N LEU A 511 11.13 14.09 -25.32
CA LEU A 511 10.22 13.07 -25.82
C LEU A 511 10.63 11.68 -25.28
N LYS A 512 9.68 10.98 -24.65
CA LYS A 512 9.85 9.61 -24.16
C LYS A 512 8.87 8.67 -24.87
N PRO A 513 9.29 7.96 -25.94
CA PRO A 513 8.43 7.07 -26.68
C PRO A 513 8.00 5.85 -25.85
N ASN A 514 6.73 5.44 -25.99
CA ASN A 514 6.20 4.23 -25.40
C ASN A 514 6.42 3.01 -26.31
N GLY A 515 7.54 2.33 -26.14
CA GLY A 515 7.91 1.20 -26.98
C GLY A 515 6.92 0.02 -26.96
N LYS A 516 6.10 -0.11 -25.91
CA LYS A 516 5.08 -1.18 -25.83
C LYS A 516 3.90 -0.89 -26.74
N VAL A 517 3.49 0.37 -26.85
CA VAL A 517 2.41 0.80 -27.74
C VAL A 517 2.91 0.91 -29.18
N LEU A 518 4.10 1.47 -29.38
CA LEU A 518 4.70 1.65 -30.70
C LEU A 518 5.10 0.33 -31.38
N GLY A 519 5.52 -0.69 -30.61
CA GLY A 519 6.04 -1.95 -31.13
C GLY A 519 5.10 -2.65 -32.11
N PRO A 520 3.81 -2.85 -31.78
CA PRO A 520 2.83 -3.47 -32.69
C PRO A 520 2.60 -2.69 -34.00
N ARG A 521 2.74 -1.35 -33.98
CA ARG A 521 2.52 -0.47 -35.14
C ARG A 521 3.75 -0.33 -36.04
N LEU A 522 4.92 -0.13 -35.42
CA LEU A 522 6.14 0.24 -36.17
C LEU A 522 7.19 -0.88 -36.23
N GLY A 523 7.04 -1.98 -35.52
CA GLY A 523 7.99 -3.09 -35.55
C GLY A 523 9.44 -2.66 -35.27
N SER A 524 10.35 -2.93 -36.21
CA SER A 524 11.78 -2.55 -36.12
C SER A 524 12.01 -1.06 -36.16
N ASP A 525 11.10 -0.27 -36.74
CA ASP A 525 11.25 1.16 -36.96
C ASP A 525 11.04 1.99 -35.66
N VAL A 526 10.56 1.37 -34.61
CA VAL A 526 10.52 1.96 -33.26
C VAL A 526 11.87 2.55 -32.87
N GLN A 527 12.98 1.94 -33.30
CA GLN A 527 14.33 2.42 -33.04
C GLN A 527 14.62 3.82 -33.65
N ASN A 528 13.98 4.15 -34.78
CA ASN A 528 14.10 5.47 -35.39
C ASN A 528 13.43 6.52 -34.52
N VAL A 529 12.23 6.22 -33.99
CA VAL A 529 11.53 7.10 -33.06
C VAL A 529 12.36 7.36 -31.78
N PHE A 530 12.97 6.32 -31.20
CA PHE A 530 13.87 6.49 -30.05
C PHE A 530 15.11 7.32 -30.38
N ARG A 531 15.63 7.22 -31.60
CA ARG A 531 16.76 8.02 -32.07
C ARG A 531 16.37 9.49 -32.20
N SER A 532 15.26 9.79 -32.88
CA SER A 532 14.72 11.17 -32.99
C SER A 532 14.40 11.77 -31.61
N ALA A 533 13.84 10.99 -30.69
CA ALA A 533 13.61 11.43 -29.32
C ALA A 533 14.93 11.82 -28.60
N LYS A 534 15.98 11.03 -28.80
CA LYS A 534 17.29 11.28 -28.15
C LYS A 534 18.06 12.42 -28.81
N SER A 535 17.96 12.63 -30.13
CA SER A 535 18.63 13.73 -30.84
C SER A 535 17.88 15.07 -30.72
N GLY A 536 16.62 15.06 -30.29
CA GLY A 536 15.77 16.25 -30.26
C GLY A 536 15.09 16.57 -31.60
N ASP A 537 15.20 15.67 -32.60
CA ASP A 537 14.61 15.86 -33.94
C ASP A 537 13.12 15.51 -33.94
N TRP A 538 12.34 16.30 -33.23
CA TRP A 538 10.89 16.16 -33.14
C TRP A 538 10.21 17.52 -32.86
N GLU A 539 8.95 17.61 -33.22
CA GLU A 539 8.12 18.79 -32.96
C GLU A 539 6.75 18.41 -32.40
N ARG A 540 6.22 19.22 -31.48
CA ARG A 540 4.85 19.10 -30.98
C ARG A 540 3.89 19.80 -31.93
N LEU A 541 2.89 19.09 -32.40
CA LEU A 541 1.85 19.59 -33.27
C LEU A 541 0.77 20.35 -32.46
N SER A 542 -0.02 21.19 -33.13
CA SER A 542 -1.09 21.99 -32.52
C SER A 542 -2.22 21.13 -31.89
N ASP A 543 -2.37 19.90 -32.31
CA ASP A 543 -3.34 18.94 -31.77
C ASP A 543 -2.78 18.07 -30.62
N GLY A 544 -1.58 18.39 -30.15
CA GLY A 544 -0.90 17.71 -29.05
C GLY A 544 -0.07 16.50 -29.44
N ARG A 545 -0.20 15.99 -30.67
CA ARG A 545 0.63 14.89 -31.18
C ARG A 545 2.08 15.34 -31.38
N VAL A 546 2.97 14.37 -31.51
CA VAL A 546 4.39 14.64 -31.78
C VAL A 546 4.77 14.09 -33.15
N LYS A 547 5.45 14.91 -33.95
CA LYS A 547 6.03 14.52 -35.23
C LYS A 547 7.53 14.34 -35.06
N THR A 548 8.03 13.17 -35.43
CA THR A 548 9.44 12.90 -35.66
C THR A 548 9.74 13.01 -37.17
N ASP A 549 10.98 12.86 -37.59
CA ASP A 549 11.34 12.94 -39.04
C ASP A 549 10.47 12.07 -39.94
N GLU A 550 10.11 10.86 -39.49
CA GLU A 550 9.44 9.87 -40.34
C GLU A 550 8.00 9.55 -39.86
N TYR A 551 7.66 9.82 -38.59
CA TYR A 551 6.42 9.35 -37.98
C TYR A 551 5.70 10.44 -37.19
N VAL A 552 4.36 10.38 -37.20
CA VAL A 552 3.50 11.11 -36.27
C VAL A 552 3.07 10.12 -35.18
N LEU A 553 3.33 10.50 -33.94
CA LEU A 553 3.00 9.72 -32.75
C LEU A 553 1.66 10.19 -32.19
N GLU A 554 0.77 9.25 -31.89
CA GLU A 554 -0.51 9.50 -31.24
C GLU A 554 -0.30 9.74 -29.72
N LEU A 555 -1.29 10.30 -29.04
CA LEU A 555 -1.16 10.77 -27.64
C LEU A 555 -0.80 9.67 -26.63
N ASP A 556 -1.13 8.42 -26.90
CA ASP A 556 -0.84 7.25 -26.07
C ASP A 556 0.51 6.58 -26.37
N GLU A 557 1.19 7.02 -27.44
CA GLU A 557 2.44 6.46 -27.93
C GLU A 557 3.70 7.12 -27.35
N PHE A 558 3.54 8.19 -26.56
CA PHE A 558 4.67 8.90 -25.95
C PHE A 558 4.26 9.63 -24.66
N GLU A 559 5.29 10.04 -23.92
CA GLU A 559 5.22 11.01 -22.83
C GLU A 559 6.16 12.19 -23.18
N LEU A 560 5.77 13.42 -22.84
CA LEU A 560 6.65 14.59 -22.89
C LEU A 560 7.04 14.94 -21.46
N ASN A 561 8.30 14.81 -21.10
CA ASN A 561 8.80 15.16 -19.78
C ASN A 561 9.54 16.49 -19.85
N LEU A 562 9.18 17.41 -18.96
CA LEU A 562 9.87 18.68 -18.84
C LEU A 562 11.23 18.46 -18.14
N VAL A 563 12.30 18.92 -18.75
CA VAL A 563 13.68 18.80 -18.24
C VAL A 563 14.29 20.18 -18.14
N ALA A 564 14.86 20.51 -16.98
CA ALA A 564 15.60 21.76 -16.79
C ALA A 564 16.86 21.80 -17.67
N ASN A 565 17.21 23.01 -18.14
CA ASN A 565 18.38 23.22 -18.98
C ASN A 565 19.69 22.91 -18.23
N GLU A 566 20.64 22.26 -18.90
CA GLU A 566 21.95 21.95 -18.33
C GLU A 566 22.73 23.23 -17.96
N GLY A 567 23.49 23.17 -16.86
CA GLY A 567 24.34 24.27 -16.38
C GLY A 567 23.62 25.28 -15.50
N THR A 568 22.34 25.06 -15.18
CA THR A 568 21.58 25.88 -14.22
C THR A 568 21.24 25.06 -12.97
N THR A 569 21.15 25.72 -11.80
CA THR A 569 20.62 25.08 -10.58
C THR A 569 19.11 25.05 -10.67
N ALA A 570 18.59 24.08 -11.44
CA ALA A 570 17.18 23.99 -11.78
C ALA A 570 16.67 22.55 -11.77
N THR A 571 15.37 22.40 -11.56
CA THR A 571 14.67 21.09 -11.63
C THR A 571 13.24 21.29 -12.08
N SER A 572 12.67 20.29 -12.78
CA SER A 572 11.24 20.26 -13.14
C SER A 572 10.40 19.81 -11.96
N LEU A 573 9.16 20.33 -11.89
CA LEU A 573 8.16 19.89 -10.93
C LEU A 573 7.46 18.59 -11.39
N PRO A 574 6.90 17.81 -10.47
CA PRO A 574 6.04 16.68 -10.82
C PRO A 574 4.88 17.10 -11.75
N GLY A 575 4.55 16.26 -12.73
CA GLY A 575 3.49 16.52 -13.70
C GLY A 575 3.84 17.57 -14.74
N ASP A 576 5.12 17.92 -14.89
CA ASP A 576 5.68 18.79 -15.94
C ASP A 576 5.04 20.20 -15.99
N LYS A 577 4.54 20.70 -14.84
CA LYS A 577 3.83 21.99 -14.71
C LYS A 577 4.75 23.19 -14.80
N ALA A 578 5.96 23.10 -14.21
CA ALA A 578 6.91 24.20 -14.17
C ALA A 578 8.35 23.71 -13.95
N VAL A 579 9.31 24.61 -14.18
CA VAL A 579 10.72 24.50 -13.78
C VAL A 579 10.99 25.45 -12.64
N VAL A 580 11.66 25.01 -11.62
CA VAL A 580 12.16 25.81 -10.50
C VAL A 580 13.65 26.03 -10.70
N VAL A 581 14.08 27.28 -10.65
CA VAL A 581 15.49 27.68 -10.76
C VAL A 581 15.88 28.44 -9.51
N LEU A 582 16.98 28.04 -8.89
CA LEU A 582 17.50 28.67 -7.68
C LEU A 582 18.75 29.49 -8.00
N ASP A 583 18.73 30.78 -7.64
CA ASP A 583 19.89 31.61 -7.69
C ASP A 583 20.79 31.33 -6.48
N ILE A 584 21.94 30.73 -6.74
CA ILE A 584 22.90 30.30 -5.71
C ILE A 584 24.09 31.26 -5.56
N GLU A 585 24.10 32.40 -6.24
CA GLU A 585 25.12 33.41 -6.06
C GLU A 585 24.98 34.09 -4.69
N LEU A 586 26.08 34.17 -3.96
CA LEU A 586 26.09 34.69 -2.59
C LEU A 586 26.74 36.07 -2.56
N SER A 587 25.98 37.07 -2.16
CA SER A 587 26.51 38.41 -1.85
C SER A 587 26.96 38.46 -0.36
N ASP A 588 27.87 39.42 -0.06
CA ASP A 588 28.33 39.62 1.31
C ASP A 588 27.17 39.87 2.29
N SER A 589 26.11 40.57 1.85
CA SER A 589 24.94 40.82 2.70
C SER A 589 24.17 39.54 3.02
N LEU A 590 24.05 38.59 2.08
CA LEU A 590 23.41 37.29 2.30
C LEU A 590 24.25 36.40 3.25
N LEU A 591 25.56 36.44 3.10
CA LEU A 591 26.47 35.75 4.02
C LEU A 591 26.37 36.27 5.44
N MET A 592 26.36 37.60 5.63
CA MET A 592 26.19 38.24 6.95
C MET A 592 24.85 37.86 7.59
N GLU A 593 23.75 37.91 6.83
CA GLU A 593 22.45 37.46 7.35
C GLU A 593 22.45 35.98 7.69
N GLY A 594 23.11 35.15 6.90
CA GLY A 594 23.29 33.72 7.18
C GLY A 594 23.98 33.49 8.52
N LYS A 595 25.05 34.23 8.80
CA LYS A 595 25.77 34.20 10.09
C LYS A 595 24.84 34.64 11.25
N ALA A 596 23.99 35.67 11.07
CA ALA A 596 23.05 36.12 12.08
C ALA A 596 21.99 35.03 12.38
N ARG A 597 21.48 34.33 11.38
CA ARG A 597 20.53 33.22 11.55
C ARG A 597 21.19 31.99 12.22
N ASP A 598 22.45 31.70 11.94
CA ASP A 598 23.20 30.69 12.66
C ASP A 598 23.41 31.08 14.15
N ALA A 599 23.64 32.36 14.44
CA ALA A 599 23.71 32.88 15.82
C ALA A 599 22.40 32.64 16.58
N VAL A 600 21.23 32.97 15.96
CA VAL A 600 19.91 32.68 16.55
C VAL A 600 19.78 31.20 16.92
N ARG A 601 20.16 30.29 15.99
CA ARG A 601 20.12 28.86 16.27
C ARG A 601 21.03 28.46 17.44
N ALA A 602 22.28 28.89 17.43
CA ALA A 602 23.24 28.57 18.49
C ALA A 602 22.72 29.05 19.87
N ILE A 603 22.13 30.25 19.93
CA ILE A 603 21.52 30.78 21.15
C ILE A 603 20.32 29.94 21.58
N GLN A 604 19.46 29.51 20.66
CA GLN A 604 18.32 28.65 21.01
C GLN A 604 18.75 27.27 21.51
N GLU A 605 19.84 26.71 20.95
CA GLU A 605 20.45 25.48 21.49
C GLU A 605 21.01 25.67 22.89
N ALA A 606 21.67 26.80 23.17
CA ALA A 606 22.15 27.15 24.50
C ALA A 606 20.99 27.34 25.51
N ARG A 607 19.91 28.05 25.13
CA ARG A 607 18.68 28.17 25.93
C ARG A 607 18.11 26.81 26.33
N LYS A 608 18.06 25.87 25.34
CA LYS A 608 17.60 24.50 25.59
C LYS A 608 18.54 23.74 26.53
N GLY A 609 19.85 23.90 26.38
CA GLY A 609 20.85 23.29 27.25
C GLY A 609 20.69 23.74 28.71
N MET A 610 20.31 25.01 28.93
CA MET A 610 19.99 25.58 30.26
C MET A 610 18.60 25.24 30.78
N ASN A 611 17.79 24.49 30.03
CA ASN A 611 16.39 24.18 30.36
C ASN A 611 15.52 25.44 30.60
N LEU A 612 15.77 26.53 29.87
CA LEU A 612 14.97 27.76 29.99
C LEU A 612 13.56 27.52 29.47
N ILE A 613 12.58 28.13 30.12
CA ILE A 613 11.20 28.10 29.59
C ILE A 613 11.05 29.07 28.42
N LEU A 614 10.06 28.80 27.59
CA LEU A 614 9.86 29.51 26.30
C LEU A 614 9.68 31.04 26.49
N THR A 615 9.17 31.48 27.64
CA THR A 615 8.87 32.88 27.94
C THR A 615 10.02 33.63 28.62
N ASP A 616 11.11 32.97 28.98
CA ASP A 616 12.24 33.59 29.65
C ASP A 616 12.89 34.65 28.77
N ARG A 617 13.07 35.84 29.35
CA ARG A 617 13.83 36.95 28.78
C ARG A 617 15.29 36.84 29.20
N ILE A 618 16.19 37.10 28.27
CA ILE A 618 17.62 36.90 28.50
C ILE A 618 18.48 38.12 28.16
N HIS A 619 19.60 38.24 28.82
CA HIS A 619 20.73 39.07 28.42
C HIS A 619 21.82 38.16 27.83
N LEU A 620 22.35 38.52 26.68
CA LEU A 620 23.26 37.74 25.91
C LEU A 620 24.61 38.38 25.75
N ASN A 621 25.67 37.57 25.84
CA ASN A 621 27.00 37.93 25.38
C ASN A 621 27.51 36.84 24.43
N ILE A 622 27.96 37.23 23.23
CA ILE A 622 28.54 36.33 22.24
C ILE A 622 30.05 36.61 22.17
N ILE A 623 30.83 35.55 22.32
CA ILE A 623 32.30 35.57 22.22
C ILE A 623 32.65 34.93 20.88
N ALA A 624 33.16 35.72 19.93
CA ALA A 624 33.48 35.31 18.56
C ALA A 624 34.64 36.13 17.99
N THR A 625 35.13 35.77 16.84
CA THR A 625 36.16 36.58 16.11
C THR A 625 35.59 37.96 15.75
N ASP A 626 36.50 38.92 15.48
CA ASP A 626 36.08 40.27 15.06
C ASP A 626 35.26 40.26 13.79
N GLU A 627 35.58 39.39 12.83
CA GLU A 627 34.83 39.25 11.57
C GLU A 627 33.38 38.77 11.82
N THR A 628 33.19 37.72 12.60
CA THR A 628 31.87 37.20 12.92
C THR A 628 31.09 38.17 13.80
N THR A 629 31.75 38.83 14.74
CA THR A 629 31.12 39.86 15.58
C THR A 629 30.60 41.03 14.72
N GLU A 630 31.38 41.56 13.78
CA GLU A 630 30.96 42.65 12.89
C GLU A 630 29.78 42.23 12.02
N ALA A 631 29.81 41.00 11.46
CA ALA A 631 28.75 40.46 10.64
C ALA A 631 27.41 40.36 11.41
N ILE A 632 27.40 39.83 12.63
CA ILE A 632 26.18 39.64 13.43
C ILE A 632 25.71 40.91 14.16
N LYS A 633 26.60 41.84 14.41
CA LYS A 633 26.32 43.10 15.13
C LYS A 633 25.28 43.96 14.37
N SER A 634 25.34 43.98 13.05
CA SER A 634 24.34 44.67 12.21
C SER A 634 22.93 44.09 12.32
N TYR A 635 22.80 42.83 12.77
CA TYR A 635 21.55 42.10 12.96
C TYR A 635 21.15 41.94 14.45
N SER A 636 21.75 42.70 15.39
CA SER A 636 21.53 42.56 16.83
C SER A 636 20.06 42.64 17.21
N ASN A 637 19.28 43.55 16.60
CA ASN A 637 17.85 43.69 16.87
C ASN A 637 17.09 42.44 16.44
N TYR A 638 17.35 41.93 15.23
CA TYR A 638 16.77 40.69 14.72
C TYR A 638 17.09 39.50 15.62
N ILE A 639 18.35 39.35 16.03
CA ILE A 639 18.77 38.27 16.95
C ILE A 639 18.01 38.36 18.25
N CYS A 640 17.97 39.57 18.90
CA CYS A 640 17.27 39.77 20.15
C CYS A 640 15.77 39.44 20.06
N GLU A 641 15.09 39.83 18.98
CA GLU A 641 13.68 39.52 18.75
C GLU A 641 13.45 38.01 18.66
N GLN A 642 14.29 37.30 17.90
CA GLN A 642 14.15 35.86 17.66
C GLN A 642 14.43 34.99 18.89
N VAL A 643 15.21 35.48 19.86
CA VAL A 643 15.62 34.70 21.03
C VAL A 643 15.09 35.27 22.37
N LEU A 644 14.18 36.25 22.33
CA LEU A 644 13.66 36.98 23.51
C LEU A 644 14.77 37.66 24.29
N GLY A 645 15.78 38.18 23.62
CA GLY A 645 16.89 38.92 24.19
C GLY A 645 16.49 40.36 24.62
N LYS A 646 16.89 40.79 25.78
CA LYS A 646 16.77 42.18 26.23
C LYS A 646 17.98 43.00 25.85
N SER A 647 19.14 42.37 25.78
CA SER A 647 20.40 42.98 25.32
C SER A 647 21.32 41.92 24.73
N LEU A 648 22.15 42.35 23.82
CA LEU A 648 23.20 41.55 23.19
C LEU A 648 24.51 42.35 23.21
N THR A 649 25.55 41.79 23.87
CA THR A 649 26.91 42.31 23.92
C THR A 649 27.86 41.33 23.23
N PHE A 650 29.04 41.78 22.93
CA PHE A 650 30.03 40.98 22.21
C PHE A 650 31.41 41.06 22.92
N ASN A 651 32.04 39.92 23.08
CA ASN A 651 33.37 39.76 23.60
C ASN A 651 33.60 40.37 25.00
N GLU A 652 32.53 40.51 25.79
CA GLU A 652 32.48 41.00 27.20
C GLU A 652 32.32 39.78 28.12
N ALA A 653 33.30 38.87 28.15
CA ALA A 653 33.17 37.64 28.95
C ALA A 653 32.95 37.92 30.44
N ASP A 654 31.94 37.32 31.02
CA ASP A 654 31.64 37.31 32.43
C ASP A 654 32.10 35.97 33.02
N GLU A 655 33.12 36.02 33.90
CA GLU A 655 33.72 34.82 34.51
C GLU A 655 32.77 34.05 35.40
N ASP A 656 31.71 34.71 35.88
CA ASP A 656 30.68 34.12 36.74
C ASP A 656 29.59 33.38 35.95
N LEU A 657 29.56 33.49 34.62
CA LEU A 657 28.58 32.84 33.75
C LEU A 657 29.16 31.62 33.00
N GLU A 658 28.36 30.57 32.94
CA GLU A 658 28.70 29.40 32.09
C GLU A 658 28.71 29.81 30.61
N THR A 659 29.74 29.37 29.90
CA THR A 659 29.89 29.60 28.47
C THR A 659 29.48 28.34 27.69
N PHE A 660 28.42 28.44 26.91
CA PHE A 660 27.99 27.41 25.98
C PHE A 660 28.74 27.54 24.67
N THR A 661 29.16 26.41 24.13
CA THR A 661 29.82 26.37 22.83
C THR A 661 28.78 26.24 21.72
N GLY A 662 28.81 27.12 20.73
CA GLY A 662 27.97 27.09 19.53
C GLY A 662 28.83 27.19 18.28
N SER A 663 28.20 27.18 17.09
CA SER A 663 28.93 27.36 15.84
C SER A 663 28.15 28.31 14.90
N ILE A 664 28.88 29.25 14.30
CA ILE A 664 28.38 30.16 13.26
C ILE A 664 29.25 29.95 12.02
N ASP A 665 28.67 29.50 10.93
CA ASP A 665 29.35 29.22 9.66
C ASP A 665 30.63 28.36 9.78
N GLY A 666 30.60 27.38 10.72
CA GLY A 666 31.72 26.51 11.01
C GLY A 666 32.74 27.07 12.01
N GLU A 667 32.66 28.35 12.38
CA GLU A 667 33.46 28.95 13.43
C GLU A 667 32.85 28.63 14.80
N GLU A 668 33.66 28.19 15.77
CA GLU A 668 33.23 27.96 17.15
C GLU A 668 33.08 29.29 17.88
N ILE A 669 31.97 29.47 18.56
CA ILE A 669 31.64 30.67 19.35
C ILE A 669 31.28 30.29 20.77
N GLY A 670 31.51 31.24 21.71
CA GLY A 670 31.04 31.18 23.10
C GLY A 670 29.75 31.96 23.24
N ILE A 671 28.78 31.39 23.98
CA ILE A 671 27.47 32.04 24.30
C ILE A 671 27.28 32.03 25.79
N GLN A 672 27.13 33.22 26.37
CA GLN A 672 26.79 33.41 27.79
C GLN A 672 25.40 33.99 27.90
N ILE A 673 24.58 33.41 28.79
CA ILE A 673 23.18 33.76 28.98
C ILE A 673 22.93 34.08 30.44
N ARG A 674 22.33 35.26 30.72
CA ARG A 674 21.78 35.62 32.02
C ARG A 674 20.29 35.78 31.89
N ILE A 675 19.52 35.11 32.75
CA ILE A 675 18.07 35.30 32.85
C ILE A 675 17.78 36.69 33.44
N SER A 676 16.81 37.37 32.82
CA SER A 676 16.44 38.74 33.20
C SER A 676 15.53 38.81 34.41
#